data_22608d7cc2975b5a3a7f1f7c7eda1e12
#
_entry.id   22608d7cc2975b5a3a7f1f7c7eda1e12
#
_cell.length_a   1.000
_cell.length_b   1.000
_cell.length_c   1.000
_cell.angle_alpha   90.00
_cell.angle_beta   90.00
_cell.angle_gamma   90.00
#
_symmetry.space_group_name_H-M   'P 1'
#
loop_
_entity.id
_entity.type
_entity.pdbx_description
1 polymer ?
#
loop_
_entity_poly.entity_id
_entity_poly.type
_entity_poly.pdbx_seq_one_letter_code
_entity_poly.pdbx_strand_id
1 'polypeptide(L)'
;MEEQYDYEREAVKQCVLGKLRRHFGRTPKEATPLQLYKAVSMAVRDEIMDYWQSAMRRAEENKSKVLYYLSLEFLMGKFLAGNLIALEKYNLYKSALADIGINLEQIEEVEQDAGLGNGGLGRLAACFMDSLASMGLPAMGCGIRYDYGLFSQKIVDGQQIEMPDNWLENGCSWEIARPEEQFEVLFYGQVREYTDETGWLCHSTENANKVIAMPYDIPIMGFRSGTANTLRIWSARSPQYFDMNYFGQGDYIRASAEKELAETISRVLYPNDSHNAGKSLRLQQQYFFTSATLQYMLSRHKKLGLSVRDLPDYAAVQINDTHPAIAIAELMRLLVDQERLEWDEAFDICSRVFSYTNHTIMSEALEKWPCYLMENMLPRIYMIICEINRRFCQGKTEQQCQNMAPIAFSQVRMANLCLAVCRKVNGVSLLHTEILKNNLFRDFNQLYPDKIIPVTNGITPRRWLLQSNPELSQLISGTLGTSEWVNDMPRIARLEQQITSDGFLDELERIKKNNKLRLAEYIKRTEGITVDPDSIFDIQVKRLHEYKRQLLNVLHILHLYFDITQNGVQHKKHTFIFGAKASPGYVRAKQTISLICSVADLVSADPRTRDVLKVVFVENYGVSSAQVIIPASDISQQISLAGKEASGTGNMKFMMNGALTVGTMDGANVEMHRLLGEDNIFIFGMNAQEVSGVYAAGYNPQEYYNGDIRLRRVVDALADGTLKGPVASLKAYLLNGDGGYADPYLCLKDFDSYACAMEQAEALYGSREWTKKSLINIARSWYFSSDRSIGEYNEKIWNLKQL
;
A
#
# COMPACT_ATOMS: atom_id res chain seq x y z
N MET A 1 -3.99 34.67 24.31
CA MET A 1 -3.61 33.78 23.20
C MET A 1 -2.16 33.98 22.77
N GLU A 2 -1.70 35.20 22.51
CA GLU A 2 -0.29 35.45 22.13
C GLU A 2 0.71 35.07 23.25
N GLU A 3 0.44 35.42 24.50
CA GLU A 3 1.30 35.05 25.65
C GLU A 3 1.41 33.52 25.81
N GLN A 4 0.32 32.77 25.60
CA GLN A 4 0.31 31.31 25.68
C GLN A 4 1.12 30.71 24.52
N TYR A 5 0.95 31.23 23.30
CA TYR A 5 1.69 30.78 22.12
C TYR A 5 3.21 31.03 22.30
N ASP A 6 3.61 32.20 22.81
CA ASP A 6 5.02 32.53 23.06
C ASP A 6 5.62 31.61 24.14
N TYR A 7 4.86 31.28 25.18
CA TYR A 7 5.29 30.33 26.20
C TYR A 7 5.51 28.93 25.61
N GLU A 8 4.56 28.43 24.82
CA GLU A 8 4.69 27.13 24.18
C GLU A 8 5.85 27.11 23.16
N ARG A 9 6.04 28.22 22.43
CA ARG A 9 7.17 28.36 21.49
C ARG A 9 8.52 28.29 22.20
N GLU A 10 8.65 28.97 23.36
CA GLU A 10 9.87 28.88 24.17
C GLU A 10 10.06 27.48 24.75
N ALA A 11 9.01 26.81 25.19
CA ALA A 11 9.07 25.44 25.70
C ALA A 11 9.59 24.45 24.62
N VAL A 12 9.11 24.57 23.38
CA VAL A 12 9.60 23.77 22.22
C VAL A 12 11.09 24.02 22.00
N LYS A 13 11.55 25.29 21.98
CA LYS A 13 12.97 25.63 21.81
C LYS A 13 13.83 24.97 22.88
N GLN A 14 13.45 25.14 24.15
CA GLN A 14 14.19 24.56 25.28
C GLN A 14 14.21 23.04 25.24
N CYS A 15 13.12 22.40 24.84
CA CYS A 15 13.06 20.96 24.63
C CYS A 15 14.08 20.52 23.59
N VAL A 16 14.05 21.10 22.38
CA VAL A 16 14.96 20.73 21.27
C VAL A 16 16.42 21.02 21.63
N LEU A 17 16.72 22.17 22.20
CA LEU A 17 18.07 22.52 22.67
C LEU A 17 18.54 21.56 23.78
N GLY A 18 17.63 21.15 24.67
CA GLY A 18 17.88 20.13 25.70
C GLY A 18 18.23 18.78 25.09
N LYS A 19 17.49 18.33 24.05
CA LYS A 19 17.80 17.07 23.30
C LYS A 19 19.15 17.15 22.62
N LEU A 20 19.45 18.24 21.90
CA LEU A 20 20.74 18.43 21.24
C LEU A 20 21.90 18.35 22.22
N ARG A 21 21.80 19.06 23.34
CA ARG A 21 22.85 19.07 24.35
C ARG A 21 23.04 17.72 25.06
N ARG A 22 21.93 17.07 25.45
CA ARG A 22 22.01 15.85 26.28
C ARG A 22 22.32 14.60 25.47
N HIS A 23 21.83 14.49 24.23
CA HIS A 23 22.04 13.29 23.42
C HIS A 23 23.21 13.41 22.45
N PHE A 24 23.57 14.63 22.03
CA PHE A 24 24.60 14.83 21.01
C PHE A 24 25.77 15.72 21.47
N GLY A 25 25.65 16.40 22.60
CA GLY A 25 26.68 17.33 23.07
C GLY A 25 26.92 18.48 22.11
N ARG A 26 25.87 18.96 21.41
CA ARG A 26 25.96 19.96 20.34
C ARG A 26 25.02 21.12 20.57
N THR A 27 25.44 22.28 20.03
CA THR A 27 24.59 23.45 19.79
C THR A 27 23.92 23.35 18.40
N PRO A 28 22.85 24.11 18.10
CA PRO A 28 22.26 24.13 16.76
C PRO A 28 23.25 24.43 15.62
N LYS A 29 24.25 25.28 15.85
CA LYS A 29 25.24 25.63 14.84
C LYS A 29 26.28 24.54 14.56
N GLU A 30 26.50 23.66 15.52
CA GLU A 30 27.49 22.57 15.44
C GLU A 30 26.87 21.23 15.05
N ALA A 31 25.54 21.12 15.17
CA ALA A 31 24.82 19.90 14.92
C ALA A 31 24.70 19.63 13.40
N THR A 32 24.87 18.37 13.01
CA THR A 32 24.58 17.94 11.63
C THR A 32 23.06 17.93 11.37
N PRO A 33 22.62 18.01 10.10
CA PRO A 33 21.19 17.89 9.78
C PRO A 33 20.52 16.66 10.39
N LEU A 34 21.21 15.51 10.42
CA LEU A 34 20.71 14.29 11.05
C LEU A 34 20.54 14.43 12.57
N GLN A 35 21.47 15.09 13.26
CA GLN A 35 21.36 15.33 14.70
C GLN A 35 20.21 16.30 15.02
N LEU A 36 20.00 17.31 14.18
CA LEU A 36 18.86 18.23 14.27
C LEU A 36 17.54 17.47 14.09
N TYR A 37 17.43 16.67 13.01
CA TYR A 37 16.26 15.80 12.77
C TYR A 37 15.97 14.92 13.99
N LYS A 38 16.98 14.20 14.51
CA LYS A 38 16.79 13.31 15.65
C LYS A 38 16.35 14.07 16.90
N ALA A 39 16.90 15.22 17.18
CA ALA A 39 16.55 16.03 18.35
C ALA A 39 15.10 16.54 18.26
N VAL A 40 14.68 17.02 17.09
CA VAL A 40 13.29 17.45 16.84
C VAL A 40 12.32 16.27 16.92
N SER A 41 12.65 15.15 16.28
CA SER A 41 11.84 13.93 16.32
C SER A 41 11.67 13.40 17.74
N MET A 42 12.73 13.43 18.57
CA MET A 42 12.65 13.07 20.00
C MET A 42 11.72 14.01 20.77
N ALA A 43 11.77 15.33 20.50
CA ALA A 43 10.89 16.29 21.18
C ALA A 43 9.41 16.03 20.81
N VAL A 44 9.12 15.82 19.52
CA VAL A 44 7.77 15.51 19.05
C VAL A 44 7.27 14.16 19.58
N ARG A 45 8.16 13.15 19.61
CA ARG A 45 7.82 11.83 20.15
C ARG A 45 7.47 11.90 21.63
N ASP A 46 8.19 12.68 22.43
CA ASP A 46 7.88 12.85 23.86
C ASP A 46 6.43 13.33 24.05
N GLU A 47 5.96 14.29 23.26
CA GLU A 47 4.57 14.76 23.33
C GLU A 47 3.56 13.67 22.94
N ILE A 48 3.87 12.86 21.90
CA ILE A 48 3.02 11.75 21.47
C ILE A 48 2.93 10.67 22.55
N MET A 49 4.00 10.46 23.32
CA MET A 49 4.05 9.41 24.36
C MET A 49 2.98 9.59 25.45
N ASP A 50 2.64 10.83 25.81
CA ASP A 50 1.58 11.11 26.78
C ASP A 50 0.21 10.67 26.26
N TYR A 51 -0.09 10.97 24.99
CA TYR A 51 -1.32 10.51 24.34
C TYR A 51 -1.36 8.99 24.19
N TRP A 52 -0.24 8.39 23.80
CA TRP A 52 -0.12 6.95 23.62
C TRP A 52 -0.32 6.18 24.93
N GLN A 53 0.37 6.59 25.99
CA GLN A 53 0.22 6.00 27.33
C GLN A 53 -1.22 6.15 27.84
N SER A 54 -1.81 7.33 27.69
CA SER A 54 -3.20 7.59 28.08
C SER A 54 -4.19 6.71 27.30
N ALA A 55 -4.01 6.55 26.00
CA ALA A 55 -4.87 5.71 25.18
C ALA A 55 -4.75 4.22 25.57
N MET A 56 -3.54 3.73 25.77
CA MET A 56 -3.33 2.34 26.23
C MET A 56 -3.98 2.09 27.57
N ARG A 57 -3.77 2.98 28.56
CA ARG A 57 -4.39 2.89 29.88
C ARG A 57 -5.91 2.88 29.80
N ARG A 58 -6.52 3.81 29.06
CA ARG A 58 -7.99 3.81 28.84
C ARG A 58 -8.49 2.52 28.22
N ALA A 59 -7.78 1.99 27.23
CA ALA A 59 -8.15 0.73 26.59
C ALA A 59 -8.08 -0.47 27.54
N GLU A 60 -7.14 -0.48 28.49
CA GLU A 60 -6.99 -1.52 29.51
C GLU A 60 -8.03 -1.39 30.63
N GLU A 61 -8.19 -0.18 31.21
CA GLU A 61 -9.16 0.09 32.27
C GLU A 61 -10.61 -0.20 31.83
N ASN A 62 -10.94 0.17 30.60
CA ASN A 62 -12.26 -0.08 30.01
C ASN A 62 -12.41 -1.50 29.44
N LYS A 63 -11.35 -2.31 29.47
CA LYS A 63 -11.31 -3.62 28.79
C LYS A 63 -11.84 -3.50 27.35
N SER A 64 -11.38 -2.50 26.63
CA SER A 64 -11.89 -2.19 25.29
C SER A 64 -11.54 -3.30 24.31
N LYS A 65 -12.47 -3.58 23.38
CA LYS A 65 -12.19 -4.44 22.23
C LYS A 65 -11.16 -3.77 21.34
N VAL A 66 -10.08 -4.48 21.01
CA VAL A 66 -8.96 -3.98 20.20
C VAL A 66 -8.92 -4.69 18.87
N LEU A 67 -8.76 -3.91 17.79
CA LEU A 67 -8.49 -4.43 16.45
C LEU A 67 -7.00 -4.73 16.31
N TYR A 68 -6.67 -5.96 15.89
CA TYR A 68 -5.36 -6.36 15.41
C TYR A 68 -5.40 -6.41 13.88
N TYR A 69 -4.80 -5.42 13.23
CA TYR A 69 -4.77 -5.32 11.78
C TYR A 69 -3.51 -5.96 11.24
N LEU A 70 -3.63 -7.20 10.74
CA LEU A 70 -2.49 -7.99 10.25
C LEU A 70 -2.20 -7.64 8.80
N SER A 71 -1.04 -7.10 8.53
CA SER A 71 -0.59 -6.80 7.17
C SER A 71 0.90 -7.05 7.00
N LEU A 72 1.27 -7.63 5.86
CA LEU A 72 2.68 -7.80 5.51
C LEU A 72 3.37 -6.48 5.18
N GLU A 73 2.59 -5.42 4.89
CA GLU A 73 3.06 -4.10 4.50
C GLU A 73 2.37 -2.98 5.29
N PHE A 74 3.16 -1.98 5.69
CA PHE A 74 2.69 -0.69 6.19
C PHE A 74 3.51 0.43 5.54
N LEU A 75 3.05 0.98 4.42
CA LEU A 75 3.76 2.02 3.68
C LEU A 75 3.51 3.40 4.33
N MET A 76 4.16 3.65 5.45
CA MET A 76 3.93 4.82 6.31
C MET A 76 4.44 6.13 5.69
N GLY A 77 5.55 6.09 4.95
CA GLY A 77 6.26 7.30 4.55
C GLY A 77 7.01 7.93 5.73
N LYS A 78 7.28 9.22 5.65
CA LYS A 78 7.89 10.04 6.72
C LYS A 78 6.88 10.31 7.82
N PHE A 79 7.36 10.42 9.07
CA PHE A 79 6.52 10.59 10.25
C PHE A 79 6.50 12.04 10.78
N LEU A 80 7.63 12.78 10.71
CA LEU A 80 7.80 14.05 11.42
C LEU A 80 6.69 15.07 11.11
N ALA A 81 6.53 15.43 9.84
CA ALA A 81 5.50 16.39 9.43
C ALA A 81 4.09 15.89 9.74
N GLY A 82 3.81 14.60 9.48
CA GLY A 82 2.51 13.97 9.79
C GLY A 82 2.17 14.04 11.28
N ASN A 83 3.12 13.76 12.15
CA ASN A 83 2.94 13.83 13.60
C ASN A 83 2.74 15.27 14.08
N LEU A 84 3.51 16.24 13.55
CA LEU A 84 3.32 17.66 13.87
C LEU A 84 1.94 18.18 13.44
N ILE A 85 1.44 17.73 12.29
CA ILE A 85 0.10 18.05 11.80
C ILE A 85 -0.96 17.41 12.71
N ALA A 86 -0.80 16.13 13.08
CA ALA A 86 -1.73 15.42 13.95
C ALA A 86 -1.83 16.07 15.34
N LEU A 87 -0.73 16.60 15.84
CA LEU A 87 -0.66 17.38 17.10
C LEU A 87 -1.15 18.84 16.95
N GLU A 88 -1.43 19.31 15.72
CA GLU A 88 -1.73 20.72 15.40
C GLU A 88 -0.59 21.69 15.76
N LYS A 89 0.66 21.21 15.81
CA LYS A 89 1.84 21.99 16.25
C LYS A 89 2.83 22.31 15.13
N TYR A 90 2.49 22.04 13.87
CA TYR A 90 3.41 22.25 12.75
C TYR A 90 3.95 23.68 12.69
N ASN A 91 3.07 24.69 12.74
CA ASN A 91 3.46 26.09 12.69
C ASN A 91 4.19 26.54 13.97
N LEU A 92 3.84 26.01 15.12
CA LEU A 92 4.51 26.28 16.40
C LEU A 92 5.97 25.79 16.34
N TYR A 93 6.20 24.55 15.93
CA TYR A 93 7.56 24.02 15.75
C TYR A 93 8.34 24.77 14.68
N LYS A 94 7.70 25.08 13.55
CA LYS A 94 8.35 25.86 12.47
C LYS A 94 8.86 27.20 12.98
N SER A 95 8.03 27.96 13.72
CA SER A 95 8.45 29.26 14.27
C SER A 95 9.49 29.11 15.39
N ALA A 96 9.32 28.16 16.30
CA ALA A 96 10.27 27.91 17.38
C ALA A 96 11.67 27.49 16.88
N LEU A 97 11.72 26.68 15.84
CA LEU A 97 12.97 26.22 15.21
C LEU A 97 13.65 27.36 14.46
N ALA A 98 12.88 28.20 13.75
CA ALA A 98 13.41 29.37 13.05
C ALA A 98 14.12 30.35 14.02
N ASP A 99 13.61 30.54 15.24
CA ASP A 99 14.23 31.39 16.26
C ASP A 99 15.66 30.93 16.66
N ILE A 100 15.93 29.63 16.54
CA ILE A 100 17.24 29.05 16.86
C ILE A 100 18.04 28.68 15.60
N GLY A 101 17.63 29.23 14.45
CA GLY A 101 18.33 29.09 13.17
C GLY A 101 18.18 27.73 12.49
N ILE A 102 17.12 26.99 12.82
CA ILE A 102 16.83 25.69 12.22
C ILE A 102 15.64 25.82 11.26
N ASN A 103 15.79 25.32 10.03
CA ASN A 103 14.71 25.25 9.05
C ASN A 103 14.03 23.87 9.13
N LEU A 104 12.73 23.84 9.47
CA LEU A 104 11.98 22.59 9.64
C LEU A 104 11.88 21.80 8.34
N GLU A 105 11.62 22.45 7.21
CA GLU A 105 11.48 21.79 5.91
C GLU A 105 12.79 21.11 5.48
N GLN A 106 13.94 21.70 5.76
CA GLN A 106 15.23 21.07 5.49
C GLN A 106 15.47 19.84 6.38
N ILE A 107 14.98 19.87 7.62
CA ILE A 107 15.08 18.73 8.53
C ILE A 107 14.16 17.59 8.06
N GLU A 108 12.95 17.88 7.60
CA GLU A 108 12.03 16.90 7.04
C GLU A 108 12.60 16.16 5.83
N GLU A 109 13.47 16.80 5.06
CA GLU A 109 14.16 16.14 3.93
C GLU A 109 15.16 15.08 4.39
N VAL A 110 15.71 15.19 5.58
CA VAL A 110 16.66 14.21 6.15
C VAL A 110 15.99 12.89 6.50
N GLU A 111 14.70 12.93 6.85
CA GLU A 111 13.92 11.71 7.15
C GLU A 111 13.72 10.88 5.90
N GLN A 112 13.95 9.57 6.01
CA GLN A 112 13.69 8.61 4.94
C GLN A 112 12.29 8.03 5.08
N ASP A 113 11.66 7.65 3.96
CA ASP A 113 10.44 6.85 4.00
C ASP A 113 10.73 5.51 4.67
N ALA A 114 9.90 5.10 5.63
CA ALA A 114 10.08 3.82 6.31
C ALA A 114 9.93 2.64 5.33
N GLY A 115 10.93 1.76 5.28
CA GLY A 115 10.99 0.60 4.39
C GLY A 115 10.06 -0.54 4.79
N LEU A 116 8.82 -0.24 5.17
CA LEU A 116 7.85 -1.19 5.71
C LEU A 116 6.73 -1.56 4.71
N GLY A 117 6.82 -1.12 3.47
CA GLY A 117 5.80 -1.40 2.46
C GLY A 117 6.26 -1.05 1.05
N ASN A 118 5.44 -1.42 0.04
CA ASN A 118 5.77 -1.22 -1.36
C ASN A 118 4.72 -0.41 -2.13
N GLY A 119 3.44 -0.79 -2.01
CA GLY A 119 2.41 -0.27 -2.92
C GLY A 119 1.07 0.03 -2.26
N GLY A 120 -0.01 -0.17 -3.04
CA GLY A 120 -1.38 0.15 -2.64
C GLY A 120 -1.84 -0.54 -1.36
N LEU A 121 -1.49 -1.82 -1.19
CA LEU A 121 -1.83 -2.60 0.00
C LEU A 121 -1.25 -1.97 1.28
N GLY A 122 0.07 -1.72 1.28
CA GLY A 122 0.76 -1.12 2.42
C GLY A 122 0.34 0.32 2.68
N ARG A 123 0.06 1.11 1.61
CA ARG A 123 -0.42 2.48 1.81
C ARG A 123 -1.86 2.51 2.35
N LEU A 124 -2.73 1.56 1.95
CA LEU A 124 -4.06 1.42 2.52
C LEU A 124 -3.98 1.13 4.03
N ALA A 125 -3.15 0.15 4.43
CA ALA A 125 -2.92 -0.16 5.84
C ALA A 125 -2.45 1.07 6.64
N ALA A 126 -1.55 1.88 6.08
CA ALA A 126 -1.09 3.13 6.68
C ALA A 126 -2.22 4.19 6.79
N CYS A 127 -3.07 4.34 5.77
CA CYS A 127 -4.25 5.21 5.83
C CYS A 127 -5.25 4.74 6.89
N PHE A 128 -5.44 3.42 7.02
CA PHE A 128 -6.36 2.86 8.02
C PHE A 128 -5.84 3.05 9.45
N MET A 129 -4.52 2.93 9.68
CA MET A 129 -3.94 3.23 10.99
C MET A 129 -4.13 4.70 11.39
N ASP A 130 -3.95 5.63 10.45
CA ASP A 130 -4.24 7.05 10.66
C ASP A 130 -5.73 7.29 10.99
N SER A 131 -6.65 6.71 10.20
CA SER A 131 -8.09 6.86 10.43
C SER A 131 -8.56 6.25 11.74
N LEU A 132 -8.08 5.04 12.08
CA LEU A 132 -8.39 4.39 13.35
C LEU A 132 -7.97 5.25 14.54
N ALA A 133 -6.77 5.83 14.50
CA ALA A 133 -6.29 6.74 15.54
C ALA A 133 -7.09 8.05 15.56
N SER A 134 -7.36 8.66 14.40
CA SER A 134 -8.10 9.93 14.30
C SER A 134 -9.59 9.80 14.71
N MET A 135 -10.17 8.61 14.55
CA MET A 135 -11.52 8.29 15.00
C MET A 135 -11.58 7.80 16.45
N GLY A 136 -10.45 7.74 17.15
CA GLY A 136 -10.38 7.27 18.54
C GLY A 136 -10.68 5.77 18.72
N LEU A 137 -10.56 4.95 17.67
CA LEU A 137 -10.84 3.52 17.71
C LEU A 137 -9.58 2.75 18.13
N PRO A 138 -9.64 1.88 19.15
CA PRO A 138 -8.47 1.15 19.63
C PRO A 138 -8.01 0.11 18.64
N ALA A 139 -6.77 0.24 18.16
CA ALA A 139 -6.21 -0.66 17.17
C ALA A 139 -4.69 -0.83 17.29
N MET A 140 -4.21 -1.97 16.85
CA MET A 140 -2.79 -2.28 16.68
C MET A 140 -2.56 -2.81 15.27
N GLY A 141 -1.76 -2.10 14.48
CA GLY A 141 -1.21 -2.62 13.23
C GLY A 141 -0.10 -3.61 13.56
N CYS A 142 -0.06 -4.76 12.88
CA CYS A 142 0.92 -5.81 13.15
C CYS A 142 1.56 -6.27 11.83
N GLY A 143 2.89 -6.17 11.75
CA GLY A 143 3.66 -6.53 10.57
C GLY A 143 5.10 -6.92 10.88
N ILE A 144 5.96 -6.86 9.88
CA ILE A 144 7.39 -7.19 10.00
C ILE A 144 8.23 -5.91 9.91
N ARG A 145 9.27 -5.84 10.74
CA ARG A 145 10.30 -4.81 10.69
C ARG A 145 11.39 -5.23 9.70
N TYR A 146 11.22 -4.83 8.44
CA TYR A 146 12.19 -5.16 7.41
C TYR A 146 13.45 -4.31 7.55
N ASP A 147 14.63 -4.94 7.48
CA ASP A 147 15.90 -4.22 7.56
C ASP A 147 16.15 -3.37 6.30
N TYR A 148 15.76 -3.88 5.12
CA TYR A 148 16.06 -3.29 3.80
C TYR A 148 14.81 -2.99 2.96
N GLY A 149 13.62 -2.99 3.54
CA GLY A 149 12.38 -2.74 2.81
C GLY A 149 12.18 -3.70 1.64
N LEU A 150 11.63 -3.19 0.52
CA LEU A 150 11.57 -3.94 -0.74
C LEU A 150 12.91 -3.85 -1.49
N PHE A 151 13.25 -2.68 -1.98
CA PHE A 151 14.52 -2.24 -2.57
C PHE A 151 14.44 -0.75 -2.91
N SER A 152 15.59 -0.09 -3.01
CA SER A 152 15.74 1.21 -3.64
C SER A 152 15.99 1.01 -5.14
N GLN A 153 15.26 1.74 -5.98
CA GLN A 153 15.37 1.64 -7.44
C GLN A 153 16.35 2.67 -8.00
N LYS A 154 17.21 2.21 -8.91
CA LYS A 154 18.01 3.05 -9.79
C LYS A 154 17.72 2.69 -11.25
N ILE A 155 17.78 3.68 -12.13
CA ILE A 155 17.72 3.46 -13.57
C ILE A 155 19.12 3.70 -14.15
N VAL A 156 19.69 2.66 -14.73
CA VAL A 156 21.01 2.71 -15.36
C VAL A 156 20.87 2.21 -16.79
N ASP A 157 21.26 3.00 -17.76
CA ASP A 157 21.10 2.70 -19.19
C ASP A 157 19.67 2.27 -19.57
N GLY A 158 18.68 2.94 -18.98
CA GLY A 158 17.24 2.67 -19.18
C GLY A 158 16.75 1.36 -18.54
N GLN A 159 17.51 0.75 -17.65
CA GLN A 159 17.15 -0.49 -16.96
C GLN A 159 17.04 -0.30 -15.46
N GLN A 160 16.08 -0.96 -14.84
CA GLN A 160 15.93 -0.97 -13.40
C GLN A 160 17.02 -1.83 -12.74
N ILE A 161 17.71 -1.23 -11.77
CA ILE A 161 18.63 -1.89 -10.85
C ILE A 161 18.04 -1.81 -9.43
N GLU A 162 18.03 -2.92 -8.73
CA GLU A 162 17.57 -3.02 -7.34
C GLU A 162 18.75 -2.87 -6.38
N MET A 163 18.66 -1.88 -5.49
CA MET A 163 19.62 -1.62 -4.43
C MET A 163 18.98 -1.86 -3.06
N PRO A 164 19.73 -2.22 -2.01
CA PRO A 164 19.19 -2.28 -0.66
C PRO A 164 18.59 -0.92 -0.25
N ASP A 165 17.42 -0.94 0.36
CA ASP A 165 16.81 0.25 0.95
C ASP A 165 17.26 0.35 2.42
N ASN A 166 18.37 1.04 2.67
CA ASN A 166 19.01 1.15 3.99
C ASN A 166 18.29 2.16 4.91
N TRP A 167 16.97 2.18 4.97
CA TRP A 167 16.19 3.14 5.75
C TRP A 167 16.51 3.14 7.25
N LEU A 168 17.08 2.06 7.78
CA LEU A 168 17.52 1.90 9.19
C LEU A 168 18.99 2.23 9.42
N GLU A 169 19.75 2.66 8.42
CA GLU A 169 21.19 2.95 8.56
C GLU A 169 21.49 3.91 9.72
N ASN A 170 20.63 4.92 9.88
CA ASN A 170 20.73 5.89 10.96
C ASN A 170 19.81 5.61 12.16
N GLY A 171 19.16 4.43 12.18
CA GLY A 171 18.10 4.07 13.13
C GLY A 171 16.79 4.83 12.86
N CYS A 172 15.70 4.37 13.47
CA CYS A 172 14.39 5.02 13.39
C CYS A 172 14.10 5.74 14.72
N SER A 173 13.87 7.07 14.67
CA SER A 173 13.58 7.87 15.88
C SER A 173 12.19 7.59 16.47
N TRP A 174 11.32 6.92 15.71
CA TRP A 174 9.91 6.71 16.07
C TRP A 174 9.64 5.37 16.73
N GLU A 175 10.52 4.38 16.53
CA GLU A 175 10.33 3.03 17.09
C GLU A 175 10.83 2.91 18.52
N ILE A 176 10.15 2.05 19.30
CA ILE A 176 10.48 1.72 20.69
C ILE A 176 10.59 0.20 20.79
N ALA A 177 11.78 -0.30 21.13
CA ALA A 177 12.00 -1.72 21.36
C ALA A 177 11.31 -2.20 22.63
N ARG A 178 10.68 -3.38 22.59
CA ARG A 178 9.96 -4.02 23.71
C ARG A 178 10.53 -5.41 24.02
N PRO A 179 11.76 -5.52 24.52
CA PRO A 179 12.37 -6.82 24.79
C PRO A 179 11.61 -7.65 25.81
N GLU A 180 10.81 -7.02 26.68
CA GLU A 180 9.96 -7.68 27.65
C GLU A 180 8.72 -8.37 27.05
N GLU A 181 8.41 -8.13 25.79
CA GLU A 181 7.25 -8.68 25.06
C GLU A 181 7.66 -9.53 23.86
N GLN A 182 8.85 -10.13 23.89
CA GLN A 182 9.31 -11.05 22.85
C GLN A 182 8.65 -12.43 22.96
N PHE A 183 8.52 -13.12 21.81
CA PHE A 183 7.94 -14.45 21.73
C PHE A 183 8.80 -15.38 20.90
N GLU A 184 8.77 -16.69 21.24
CA GLU A 184 9.38 -17.74 20.41
C GLU A 184 8.42 -18.17 19.31
N VAL A 185 8.92 -18.30 18.09
CA VAL A 185 8.23 -18.89 16.95
C VAL A 185 8.99 -20.11 16.48
N LEU A 186 8.28 -21.23 16.29
CA LEU A 186 8.86 -22.53 15.97
C LEU A 186 8.67 -22.87 14.51
N PHE A 187 9.74 -23.31 13.86
CA PHE A 187 9.75 -23.79 12.50
C PHE A 187 10.33 -25.20 12.43
N TYR A 188 9.80 -26.01 11.52
CA TYR A 188 10.26 -27.39 11.32
C TYR A 188 10.01 -28.27 12.56
N GLY A 189 10.80 -29.34 12.71
CA GLY A 189 10.66 -30.28 13.83
C GLY A 189 9.64 -31.38 13.54
N GLN A 190 9.29 -32.11 14.57
CA GLN A 190 8.33 -33.21 14.52
C GLN A 190 7.26 -33.04 15.58
N VAL A 191 6.01 -33.33 15.24
CA VAL A 191 4.91 -33.29 16.18
C VAL A 191 4.89 -34.60 16.96
N ARG A 192 4.95 -34.49 18.29
CA ARG A 192 4.74 -35.58 19.21
C ARG A 192 3.35 -35.44 19.82
N GLU A 193 2.57 -36.51 19.68
CA GLU A 193 1.29 -36.64 20.35
C GLU A 193 1.47 -37.49 21.67
N TYR A 194 0.86 -37.04 22.75
CA TYR A 194 0.88 -37.73 24.00
C TYR A 194 -0.36 -37.39 24.85
N THR A 195 -0.76 -38.27 25.68
CA THR A 195 -1.85 -38.02 26.63
C THR A 195 -1.26 -37.63 27.97
N ASP A 196 -1.71 -36.52 28.54
CA ASP A 196 -1.26 -36.11 29.87
C ASP A 196 -1.98 -36.88 31.03
N GLU A 197 -1.63 -36.54 32.25
CA GLU A 197 -2.18 -37.20 33.45
C GLU A 197 -3.69 -36.97 33.61
N THR A 198 -4.26 -35.98 32.94
CA THR A 198 -5.72 -35.68 32.94
C THR A 198 -6.48 -36.41 31.84
N GLY A 199 -5.79 -37.15 30.99
CA GLY A 199 -6.38 -37.82 29.83
C GLY A 199 -6.53 -36.89 28.59
N TRP A 200 -5.97 -35.67 28.64
CA TRP A 200 -6.04 -34.73 27.49
C TRP A 200 -4.98 -35.08 26.45
N LEU A 201 -5.38 -35.07 25.18
CA LEU A 201 -4.47 -35.26 24.06
C LEU A 201 -3.65 -33.97 23.83
N CYS A 202 -2.35 -34.05 24.09
CA CYS A 202 -1.41 -32.98 23.96
C CYS A 202 -0.54 -33.12 22.69
N HIS A 203 -0.16 -32.00 22.13
CA HIS A 203 0.77 -31.94 21.01
C HIS A 203 1.97 -31.05 21.37
N SER A 204 3.17 -31.53 21.14
CA SER A 204 4.40 -30.74 21.25
C SER A 204 5.22 -30.84 19.97
N THR A 205 5.97 -29.79 19.63
CA THR A 205 6.90 -29.84 18.49
C THR A 205 8.31 -30.02 19.03
N GLU A 206 8.92 -31.15 18.72
CA GLU A 206 10.28 -31.51 19.12
C GLU A 206 11.28 -31.20 18.01
N ASN A 207 12.51 -30.87 18.37
CA ASN A 207 13.60 -30.54 17.45
C ASN A 207 13.27 -29.39 16.46
N ALA A 208 12.44 -28.44 16.87
CA ALA A 208 12.10 -27.27 16.08
C ALA A 208 13.22 -26.22 16.08
N ASN A 209 13.36 -25.52 14.98
CA ASN A 209 14.20 -24.32 14.89
C ASN A 209 13.44 -23.16 15.55
N LYS A 210 14.07 -22.55 16.55
CA LYS A 210 13.49 -21.42 17.30
C LYS A 210 13.93 -20.09 16.71
N VAL A 211 13.00 -19.19 16.52
CA VAL A 211 13.23 -17.79 16.16
C VAL A 211 12.57 -16.90 17.21
N ILE A 212 13.29 -15.90 17.70
CA ILE A 212 12.75 -14.91 18.61
C ILE A 212 12.12 -13.77 17.81
N ALA A 213 10.86 -13.52 18.05
CA ALA A 213 10.16 -12.36 17.52
C ALA A 213 10.31 -11.19 18.51
N MET A 214 11.15 -10.23 18.16
CA MET A 214 11.43 -9.03 18.93
C MET A 214 10.54 -7.88 18.46
N PRO A 215 9.63 -7.34 19.29
CA PRO A 215 8.72 -6.29 18.88
C PRO A 215 9.35 -4.89 18.98
N TYR A 216 8.97 -4.05 18.01
CA TYR A 216 9.19 -2.61 17.98
C TYR A 216 7.85 -1.92 17.80
N ASP A 217 7.54 -0.96 18.67
CA ASP A 217 6.31 -0.19 18.62
C ASP A 217 6.55 1.21 18.08
N ILE A 218 5.70 1.62 17.14
CA ILE A 218 5.65 2.99 16.62
C ILE A 218 4.28 3.58 16.98
N PRO A 219 4.22 4.66 17.78
CA PRO A 219 2.97 5.33 18.08
C PRO A 219 2.44 6.06 16.85
N ILE A 220 1.16 5.88 16.55
CA ILE A 220 0.44 6.52 15.43
C ILE A 220 -0.54 7.51 16.01
N MET A 221 -0.18 8.79 15.96
CA MET A 221 -0.99 9.88 16.50
C MET A 221 -2.22 10.15 15.64
N GLY A 222 -3.38 10.20 16.25
CA GLY A 222 -4.63 10.60 15.59
C GLY A 222 -4.82 12.11 15.57
N PHE A 223 -5.32 12.63 14.47
CA PHE A 223 -5.60 14.05 14.30
C PHE A 223 -6.82 14.47 15.14
N ARG A 224 -6.62 15.37 16.10
CA ARG A 224 -7.67 15.91 17.01
C ARG A 224 -8.43 14.87 17.84
N SER A 225 -7.94 13.69 17.99
CA SER A 225 -8.66 12.62 18.73
C SER A 225 -8.21 12.46 20.18
N GLY A 226 -7.04 13.00 20.51
CA GLY A 226 -6.41 12.73 21.81
C GLY A 226 -6.02 11.26 21.99
N THR A 227 -5.89 10.51 20.89
CA THR A 227 -5.59 9.08 20.87
C THR A 227 -4.38 8.81 20.00
N ALA A 228 -3.50 7.92 20.45
CA ALA A 228 -2.45 7.34 19.62
C ALA A 228 -2.56 5.81 19.67
N ASN A 229 -2.61 5.20 18.48
CA ASN A 229 -2.59 3.75 18.32
C ASN A 229 -1.15 3.22 18.17
N THR A 230 -0.98 1.91 18.10
CA THR A 230 0.32 1.25 17.97
C THR A 230 0.47 0.60 16.61
N LEU A 231 1.59 0.84 15.94
CA LEU A 231 2.08 -0.03 14.87
C LEU A 231 3.19 -0.90 15.47
N ARG A 232 2.92 -2.20 15.67
CA ARG A 232 3.87 -3.19 16.17
C ARG A 232 4.50 -3.95 15.01
N ILE A 233 5.80 -3.87 14.91
CA ILE A 233 6.58 -4.55 13.87
C ILE A 233 7.57 -5.51 14.49
N TRP A 234 7.59 -6.75 13.99
CA TRP A 234 8.39 -7.83 14.53
C TRP A 234 9.71 -7.99 13.79
N SER A 235 10.82 -8.00 14.51
CA SER A 235 12.16 -8.32 14.01
C SER A 235 12.54 -9.74 14.41
N ALA A 236 13.00 -10.53 13.46
CA ALA A 236 13.46 -11.88 13.72
C ALA A 236 14.88 -11.87 14.31
N ARG A 237 15.09 -12.64 15.36
CA ARG A 237 16.39 -12.80 16.02
C ARG A 237 16.67 -14.25 16.32
N SER A 238 17.95 -14.63 16.35
CA SER A 238 18.37 -15.93 16.82
C SER A 238 18.32 -15.99 18.37
N PRO A 239 17.92 -17.11 18.97
CA PRO A 239 18.11 -17.35 20.41
C PRO A 239 19.60 -17.45 20.77
N GLN A 240 20.45 -17.86 19.83
CA GLN A 240 21.90 -17.87 19.98
C GLN A 240 22.51 -16.74 19.15
N TYR A 241 23.10 -15.76 19.82
CA TYR A 241 23.67 -14.59 19.14
C TYR A 241 24.95 -14.89 18.37
N PHE A 242 25.78 -15.82 18.90
CA PHE A 242 27.12 -16.08 18.35
C PHE A 242 27.73 -17.34 18.96
N ASP A 243 28.31 -18.22 18.15
CA ASP A 243 28.96 -19.42 18.63
C ASP A 243 30.46 -19.18 18.84
N MET A 244 30.83 -19.01 20.12
CA MET A 244 32.21 -18.76 20.53
C MET A 244 33.16 -19.94 20.24
N ASN A 245 32.64 -21.18 20.12
CA ASN A 245 33.48 -22.35 19.83
C ASN A 245 33.96 -22.29 18.37
N TYR A 246 33.05 -22.06 17.41
CA TYR A 246 33.45 -21.89 16.02
C TYR A 246 34.32 -20.67 15.83
N PHE A 247 34.04 -19.56 16.52
CA PHE A 247 34.89 -18.37 16.47
C PHE A 247 36.30 -18.65 16.96
N GLY A 248 36.46 -19.34 18.14
CA GLY A 248 37.74 -19.75 18.68
C GLY A 248 38.55 -20.69 17.78
N GLN A 249 37.86 -21.44 16.90
CA GLN A 249 38.49 -22.32 15.91
C GLN A 249 38.84 -21.62 14.60
N GLY A 250 38.53 -20.31 14.46
CA GLY A 250 38.78 -19.53 13.23
C GLY A 250 37.68 -19.66 12.17
N ASP A 251 36.57 -20.37 12.42
CA ASP A 251 35.42 -20.46 11.53
C ASP A 251 34.42 -19.33 11.82
N TYR A 252 34.78 -18.13 11.40
CA TYR A 252 34.03 -16.90 11.68
C TYR A 252 32.66 -16.89 10.97
N ILE A 253 32.54 -17.53 9.79
CA ILE A 253 31.29 -17.60 9.04
C ILE A 253 30.29 -18.50 9.78
N ARG A 254 30.72 -19.68 10.20
CA ARG A 254 29.87 -20.63 10.90
C ARG A 254 29.46 -20.12 12.28
N ALA A 255 30.33 -19.33 12.92
CA ALA A 255 30.05 -18.70 14.21
C ALA A 255 28.81 -17.76 14.19
N SER A 256 28.47 -17.19 13.04
CA SER A 256 27.31 -16.32 12.83
C SER A 256 26.17 -16.94 12.02
N ALA A 257 26.34 -18.16 11.48
CA ALA A 257 25.43 -18.76 10.51
C ALA A 257 23.98 -18.90 11.01
N GLU A 258 23.78 -19.36 12.24
CA GLU A 258 22.44 -19.51 12.83
C GLU A 258 21.75 -18.16 13.03
N LYS A 259 22.51 -17.14 13.44
CA LYS A 259 22.01 -15.77 13.56
C LYS A 259 21.54 -15.24 12.22
N GLU A 260 22.38 -15.34 11.18
CA GLU A 260 22.05 -14.87 9.83
C GLU A 260 20.81 -15.58 9.27
N LEU A 261 20.69 -16.89 9.51
CA LEU A 261 19.54 -17.66 9.04
C LEU A 261 18.24 -17.19 9.69
N ALA A 262 18.22 -16.97 11.00
CA ALA A 262 17.05 -16.50 11.72
C ALA A 262 16.66 -15.06 11.30
N GLU A 263 17.64 -14.15 11.24
CA GLU A 263 17.43 -12.74 10.92
C GLU A 263 16.99 -12.53 9.46
N THR A 264 17.31 -13.46 8.53
CA THR A 264 16.88 -13.42 7.13
C THR A 264 15.36 -13.30 6.99
N ILE A 265 14.56 -13.81 7.94
CA ILE A 265 13.11 -13.74 7.94
C ILE A 265 12.61 -12.28 7.88
N SER A 266 13.29 -11.36 8.56
CA SER A 266 12.88 -9.94 8.60
C SER A 266 13.75 -9.00 7.76
N ARG A 267 14.56 -9.50 6.81
CA ARG A 267 15.47 -8.64 6.05
C ARG A 267 14.79 -7.88 4.92
N VAL A 268 14.08 -8.59 4.04
CA VAL A 268 13.56 -8.02 2.79
C VAL A 268 12.08 -8.35 2.61
N LEU A 269 11.30 -7.35 2.25
CA LEU A 269 9.90 -7.51 1.87
C LEU A 269 9.81 -8.20 0.49
N TYR A 270 8.97 -9.21 0.37
CA TYR A 270 8.73 -9.97 -0.86
C TYR A 270 9.99 -10.59 -1.47
N PRO A 271 10.59 -11.60 -0.81
CA PRO A 271 11.63 -12.40 -1.43
C PRO A 271 11.18 -12.95 -2.79
N ASN A 272 12.12 -13.10 -3.72
CA ASN A 272 11.82 -13.67 -5.03
C ASN A 272 11.35 -15.13 -4.87
N ASP A 273 10.09 -15.40 -5.19
CA ASP A 273 9.44 -16.71 -5.05
C ASP A 273 9.41 -17.55 -6.33
N SER A 274 10.22 -17.20 -7.32
CA SER A 274 10.42 -18.01 -8.52
C SER A 274 11.12 -19.35 -8.22
N HIS A 275 11.73 -19.49 -7.04
CA HIS A 275 12.44 -20.68 -6.56
C HIS A 275 11.99 -21.09 -5.15
N ASN A 276 12.23 -22.36 -4.80
CA ASN A 276 11.74 -22.94 -3.53
C ASN A 276 12.25 -22.24 -2.27
N ALA A 277 13.50 -21.77 -2.26
CA ALA A 277 14.04 -21.03 -1.10
C ALA A 277 13.27 -19.74 -0.84
N GLY A 278 12.93 -18.98 -1.89
CA GLY A 278 12.13 -17.76 -1.77
C GLY A 278 10.70 -18.04 -1.33
N LYS A 279 10.07 -19.12 -1.83
CA LYS A 279 8.75 -19.58 -1.35
C LYS A 279 8.79 -19.92 0.13
N SER A 280 9.82 -20.67 0.55
CA SER A 280 10.02 -21.04 1.96
C SER A 280 10.16 -19.80 2.85
N LEU A 281 10.99 -18.83 2.43
CA LEU A 281 11.20 -17.60 3.18
C LEU A 281 9.91 -16.77 3.30
N ARG A 282 9.10 -16.65 2.22
CA ARG A 282 7.80 -15.99 2.28
C ARG A 282 6.84 -16.65 3.27
N LEU A 283 6.76 -17.98 3.27
CA LEU A 283 5.93 -18.69 4.23
C LEU A 283 6.43 -18.50 5.67
N GLN A 284 7.76 -18.51 5.89
CA GLN A 284 8.36 -18.18 7.18
C GLN A 284 7.97 -16.79 7.66
N GLN A 285 8.06 -15.77 6.79
CA GLN A 285 7.65 -14.40 7.10
C GLN A 285 6.20 -14.33 7.55
N GLN A 286 5.29 -14.97 6.81
CA GLN A 286 3.85 -14.96 7.09
C GLN A 286 3.54 -15.62 8.43
N TYR A 287 4.12 -16.77 8.71
CA TYR A 287 3.90 -17.45 9.99
C TYR A 287 4.58 -16.72 11.16
N PHE A 288 5.78 -16.20 10.95
CA PHE A 288 6.55 -15.49 11.98
C PHE A 288 5.77 -14.36 12.63
N PHE A 289 5.30 -13.38 11.87
CA PHE A 289 4.65 -12.21 12.46
C PHE A 289 3.23 -12.53 12.95
N THR A 290 2.53 -13.46 12.30
CA THR A 290 1.18 -13.85 12.72
C THR A 290 1.23 -14.62 14.04
N SER A 291 2.15 -15.58 14.19
CA SER A 291 2.32 -16.32 15.44
C SER A 291 2.70 -15.39 16.61
N ALA A 292 3.70 -14.51 16.40
CA ALA A 292 4.11 -13.56 17.44
C ALA A 292 2.96 -12.64 17.85
N THR A 293 2.19 -12.15 16.89
CA THR A 293 1.04 -11.25 17.16
C THR A 293 -0.05 -11.95 17.95
N LEU A 294 -0.39 -13.18 17.59
CA LEU A 294 -1.46 -13.93 18.27
C LEU A 294 -1.04 -14.35 19.69
N GLN A 295 0.22 -14.72 19.90
CA GLN A 295 0.77 -14.97 21.23
C GLN A 295 0.69 -13.70 22.11
N TYR A 296 1.06 -12.55 21.56
CA TYR A 296 0.91 -11.27 22.25
C TYR A 296 -0.57 -10.95 22.57
N MET A 297 -1.46 -11.12 21.62
CA MET A 297 -2.90 -10.89 21.80
C MET A 297 -3.46 -11.71 22.96
N LEU A 298 -3.16 -12.99 23.00
CA LEU A 298 -3.60 -13.87 24.08
C LEU A 298 -2.93 -13.53 25.43
N SER A 299 -1.63 -13.21 25.42
CA SER A 299 -0.92 -12.77 26.63
C SER A 299 -1.55 -11.52 27.23
N ARG A 300 -1.84 -10.51 26.40
CA ARG A 300 -2.52 -9.28 26.83
C ARG A 300 -3.93 -9.59 27.37
N HIS A 301 -4.69 -10.44 26.68
CA HIS A 301 -6.03 -10.84 27.09
C HIS A 301 -6.03 -11.47 28.50
N LYS A 302 -5.10 -12.40 28.73
CA LYS A 302 -4.91 -13.04 30.05
C LYS A 302 -4.43 -12.07 31.14
N LYS A 303 -3.54 -11.13 30.82
CA LYS A 303 -3.09 -10.08 31.77
C LYS A 303 -4.26 -9.20 32.26
N LEU A 304 -5.29 -9.01 31.44
CA LEU A 304 -6.51 -8.29 31.84
C LEU A 304 -7.49 -9.14 32.70
N GLY A 305 -7.11 -10.38 33.04
CA GLY A 305 -7.94 -11.32 33.80
C GLY A 305 -9.18 -11.79 33.05
N LEU A 306 -9.13 -11.83 31.72
CA LEU A 306 -10.24 -12.26 30.87
C LEU A 306 -10.11 -13.74 30.49
N SER A 307 -11.23 -14.42 30.38
CA SER A 307 -11.29 -15.79 29.88
C SER A 307 -11.01 -15.84 28.38
N VAL A 308 -10.23 -16.81 27.92
CA VAL A 308 -9.98 -16.99 26.46
C VAL A 308 -11.26 -17.28 25.68
N ARG A 309 -12.33 -17.74 26.36
CA ARG A 309 -13.67 -17.94 25.80
C ARG A 309 -14.34 -16.64 25.38
N ASP A 310 -14.02 -15.56 26.07
CA ASP A 310 -14.57 -14.23 25.80
C ASP A 310 -13.73 -13.44 24.78
N LEU A 311 -12.69 -14.04 24.19
CA LEU A 311 -11.78 -13.38 23.25
C LEU A 311 -12.49 -12.62 22.14
N PRO A 312 -13.58 -13.12 21.50
CA PRO A 312 -14.27 -12.41 20.44
C PRO A 312 -14.91 -11.07 20.87
N ASP A 313 -15.17 -10.88 22.14
CA ASP A 313 -15.74 -9.64 22.66
C ASP A 313 -14.68 -8.57 22.94
N TYR A 314 -13.41 -8.97 23.04
CA TYR A 314 -12.28 -8.10 23.37
C TYR A 314 -11.21 -7.99 22.27
N ALA A 315 -11.29 -8.81 21.24
CA ALA A 315 -10.37 -8.79 20.12
C ALA A 315 -11.08 -8.97 18.80
N ALA A 316 -10.65 -8.25 17.79
CA ALA A 316 -10.97 -8.47 16.39
C ALA A 316 -9.66 -8.57 15.61
N VAL A 317 -9.55 -9.49 14.67
CA VAL A 317 -8.38 -9.65 13.81
C VAL A 317 -8.79 -9.47 12.35
N GLN A 318 -8.21 -8.49 11.68
CA GLN A 318 -8.42 -8.27 10.26
C GLN A 318 -7.24 -8.82 9.45
N ILE A 319 -7.52 -9.77 8.58
CA ILE A 319 -6.56 -10.37 7.66
C ILE A 319 -6.52 -9.51 6.38
N ASN A 320 -5.41 -8.78 6.17
CA ASN A 320 -5.23 -7.92 5.02
C ASN A 320 -4.54 -8.67 3.88
N ASP A 321 -5.32 -9.10 2.89
CA ASP A 321 -4.98 -10.08 1.87
C ASP A 321 -4.69 -11.49 2.46
N THR A 322 -4.23 -12.44 1.63
CA THR A 322 -3.98 -13.83 2.05
C THR A 322 -2.70 -14.02 2.86
N HIS A 323 -1.80 -13.03 2.88
CA HIS A 323 -0.50 -13.13 3.53
C HIS A 323 -0.58 -13.55 5.01
N PRO A 324 -1.49 -12.99 5.85
CA PRO A 324 -1.63 -13.42 7.24
C PRO A 324 -2.69 -14.52 7.45
N ALA A 325 -3.22 -15.16 6.41
CA ALA A 325 -4.29 -16.15 6.55
C ALA A 325 -3.93 -17.36 7.43
N ILE A 326 -2.64 -17.68 7.52
CA ILE A 326 -2.11 -18.75 8.40
C ILE A 326 -2.39 -18.49 9.89
N ALA A 327 -2.68 -17.24 10.26
CA ALA A 327 -3.10 -16.84 11.60
C ALA A 327 -4.31 -17.63 12.11
N ILE A 328 -5.20 -18.06 11.21
CA ILE A 328 -6.37 -18.88 11.55
C ILE A 328 -5.94 -20.20 12.19
N ALA A 329 -5.03 -20.92 11.54
CA ALA A 329 -4.54 -22.19 12.07
C ALA A 329 -3.67 -22.01 13.31
N GLU A 330 -2.92 -20.90 13.38
CA GLU A 330 -2.12 -20.61 14.57
C GLU A 330 -3.00 -20.29 15.79
N LEU A 331 -4.07 -19.52 15.66
CA LEU A 331 -4.97 -19.27 16.77
C LEU A 331 -5.65 -20.57 17.22
N MET A 332 -6.08 -21.43 16.29
CA MET A 332 -6.58 -22.76 16.61
C MET A 332 -5.56 -23.56 17.43
N ARG A 333 -4.28 -23.58 17.00
CA ARG A 333 -3.21 -24.25 17.73
C ARG A 333 -3.05 -23.70 19.16
N LEU A 334 -3.03 -22.39 19.31
CA LEU A 334 -2.89 -21.76 20.63
C LEU A 334 -4.07 -22.10 21.53
N LEU A 335 -5.30 -22.06 21.01
CA LEU A 335 -6.50 -22.35 21.79
C LEU A 335 -6.60 -23.84 22.17
N VAL A 336 -6.31 -24.76 21.25
CA VAL A 336 -6.42 -26.21 21.50
C VAL A 336 -5.23 -26.74 22.31
N ASP A 337 -4.00 -26.41 21.85
CA ASP A 337 -2.79 -27.03 22.45
C ASP A 337 -2.32 -26.34 23.74
N GLN A 338 -2.49 -25.02 23.86
CA GLN A 338 -2.03 -24.26 25.02
C GLN A 338 -3.15 -23.94 26.02
N GLU A 339 -4.32 -23.51 25.51
CA GLU A 339 -5.45 -23.14 26.36
C GLU A 339 -6.41 -24.30 26.63
N ARG A 340 -6.17 -25.49 26.04
CA ARG A 340 -6.92 -26.72 26.21
C ARG A 340 -8.42 -26.60 25.98
N LEU A 341 -8.78 -25.85 24.94
CA LEU A 341 -10.18 -25.79 24.49
C LEU A 341 -10.51 -26.96 23.59
N GLU A 342 -11.76 -27.43 23.66
CA GLU A 342 -12.28 -28.36 22.68
C GLU A 342 -12.27 -27.75 21.27
N TRP A 343 -12.12 -28.59 20.26
CA TRP A 343 -11.97 -28.14 18.87
C TRP A 343 -13.11 -27.23 18.41
N ASP A 344 -14.35 -27.60 18.70
CA ASP A 344 -15.52 -26.84 18.21
C ASP A 344 -15.64 -25.47 18.89
N GLU A 345 -15.25 -25.40 20.17
CA GLU A 345 -15.18 -24.15 20.91
C GLU A 345 -14.07 -23.23 20.37
N ALA A 346 -12.88 -23.78 20.14
CA ALA A 346 -11.76 -23.03 19.56
C ALA A 346 -12.12 -22.53 18.14
N PHE A 347 -12.79 -23.35 17.34
CA PHE A 347 -13.21 -22.97 16.00
C PHE A 347 -14.28 -21.87 16.00
N ASP A 348 -15.26 -21.91 16.92
CA ASP A 348 -16.23 -20.82 17.08
C ASP A 348 -15.55 -19.50 17.42
N ILE A 349 -14.63 -19.53 18.40
CA ILE A 349 -13.82 -18.34 18.76
C ILE A 349 -13.08 -17.80 17.55
N CYS A 350 -12.35 -18.63 16.81
CA CYS A 350 -11.63 -18.24 15.60
C CYS A 350 -12.56 -17.61 14.57
N SER A 351 -13.72 -18.22 14.32
CA SER A 351 -14.67 -17.74 13.34
C SER A 351 -15.22 -16.33 13.66
N ARG A 352 -15.35 -16.01 14.94
CA ARG A 352 -15.85 -14.73 15.45
C ARG A 352 -14.76 -13.64 15.56
N VAL A 353 -13.50 -14.04 15.73
CA VAL A 353 -12.36 -13.14 15.85
C VAL A 353 -11.86 -12.67 14.50
N PHE A 354 -11.80 -13.59 13.50
CA PHE A 354 -11.21 -13.30 12.19
C PHE A 354 -12.19 -12.74 11.16
N SER A 355 -11.71 -11.77 10.42
CA SER A 355 -12.31 -11.26 9.18
C SER A 355 -11.23 -11.09 8.11
N TYR A 356 -11.60 -11.21 6.83
CA TYR A 356 -10.66 -11.23 5.71
C TYR A 356 -11.02 -10.18 4.66
N THR A 357 -10.03 -9.40 4.25
CA THR A 357 -10.11 -8.50 3.09
C THR A 357 -9.38 -9.13 1.91
N ASN A 358 -10.08 -9.38 0.81
CA ASN A 358 -9.48 -9.81 -0.45
C ASN A 358 -9.09 -8.59 -1.29
N HIS A 359 -7.87 -8.58 -1.85
CA HIS A 359 -7.36 -7.54 -2.73
C HIS A 359 -7.09 -8.02 -4.16
N THR A 360 -7.44 -9.26 -4.47
CA THR A 360 -7.05 -9.95 -5.70
C THR A 360 -8.27 -10.34 -6.51
N ILE A 361 -8.26 -10.06 -7.82
CA ILE A 361 -9.29 -10.49 -8.77
C ILE A 361 -8.83 -11.74 -9.55
N MET A 362 -7.55 -11.82 -9.87
CA MET A 362 -7.00 -12.88 -10.71
C MET A 362 -6.84 -14.16 -9.91
N SER A 363 -7.51 -15.24 -10.36
CA SER A 363 -7.48 -16.55 -9.68
C SER A 363 -6.08 -17.15 -9.57
N GLU A 364 -5.22 -16.88 -10.54
CA GLU A 364 -3.83 -17.32 -10.56
C GLU A 364 -2.95 -16.61 -9.51
N ALA A 365 -3.34 -15.41 -9.10
CA ALA A 365 -2.63 -14.63 -8.08
C ALA A 365 -3.11 -14.92 -6.66
N LEU A 366 -4.16 -15.74 -6.47
CA LEU A 366 -4.56 -16.23 -5.15
C LEU A 366 -3.48 -17.15 -4.59
N GLU A 367 -2.98 -16.83 -3.39
CA GLU A 367 -1.87 -17.51 -2.77
C GLU A 367 -2.19 -18.97 -2.41
N LYS A 368 -1.30 -19.86 -2.81
CA LYS A 368 -1.39 -21.30 -2.60
C LYS A 368 -0.02 -21.83 -2.20
N TRP A 369 0.01 -22.72 -1.23
CA TRP A 369 1.25 -23.36 -0.76
C TRP A 369 1.22 -24.86 -1.03
N PRO A 370 2.28 -25.44 -1.60
CA PRO A 370 2.38 -26.91 -1.69
C PRO A 370 2.24 -27.57 -0.32
N CYS A 371 1.42 -28.63 -0.23
CA CYS A 371 1.19 -29.32 1.05
C CYS A 371 2.49 -29.78 1.69
N TYR A 372 3.43 -30.34 0.89
CA TYR A 372 4.72 -30.81 1.40
C TYR A 372 5.56 -29.72 2.06
N LEU A 373 5.46 -28.47 1.55
CA LEU A 373 6.18 -27.32 2.11
C LEU A 373 5.60 -26.94 3.47
N MET A 374 4.27 -26.89 3.55
CA MET A 374 3.56 -26.58 4.79
C MET A 374 3.79 -27.65 5.85
N GLU A 375 3.67 -28.91 5.46
CA GLU A 375 3.88 -30.07 6.33
C GLU A 375 5.31 -30.13 6.90
N ASN A 376 6.32 -29.92 6.05
CA ASN A 376 7.70 -29.93 6.47
C ASN A 376 8.08 -28.75 7.36
N MET A 377 7.61 -27.55 7.04
CA MET A 377 8.00 -26.32 7.73
C MET A 377 7.18 -26.09 9.01
N LEU A 378 5.87 -26.40 8.96
CA LEU A 378 4.88 -26.08 10.00
C LEU A 378 3.98 -27.30 10.27
N PRO A 379 4.56 -28.43 10.73
CA PRO A 379 3.85 -29.71 10.77
C PRO A 379 2.56 -29.63 11.61
N ARG A 380 2.58 -29.00 12.78
CA ARG A 380 1.38 -28.90 13.62
C ARG A 380 0.31 -28.00 13.01
N ILE A 381 0.69 -26.90 12.38
CA ILE A 381 -0.21 -26.00 11.64
C ILE A 381 -0.86 -26.75 10.47
N TYR A 382 -0.07 -27.53 9.73
CA TYR A 382 -0.61 -28.34 8.62
C TYR A 382 -1.64 -29.36 9.11
N MET A 383 -1.39 -30.06 10.23
CA MET A 383 -2.37 -30.97 10.85
C MET A 383 -3.68 -30.25 11.17
N ILE A 384 -3.63 -29.04 11.71
CA ILE A 384 -4.81 -28.22 12.02
C ILE A 384 -5.56 -27.84 10.73
N ILE A 385 -4.85 -27.42 9.68
CA ILE A 385 -5.46 -27.11 8.39
C ILE A 385 -6.10 -28.35 7.78
N CYS A 386 -5.49 -29.53 7.91
CA CYS A 386 -6.08 -30.81 7.48
C CYS A 386 -7.39 -31.09 8.19
N GLU A 387 -7.46 -30.87 9.50
CA GLU A 387 -8.69 -31.10 10.27
C GLU A 387 -9.77 -30.06 9.94
N ILE A 388 -9.42 -28.79 9.76
CA ILE A 388 -10.34 -27.76 9.24
C ILE A 388 -10.89 -28.21 7.88
N ASN A 389 -10.01 -28.67 6.99
CA ASN A 389 -10.38 -29.14 5.66
C ASN A 389 -11.33 -30.35 5.72
N ARG A 390 -11.01 -31.34 6.54
CA ARG A 390 -11.83 -32.55 6.73
C ARG A 390 -13.25 -32.19 7.20
N ARG A 391 -13.36 -31.33 8.22
CA ARG A 391 -14.66 -30.88 8.75
C ARG A 391 -15.42 -30.02 7.75
N PHE A 392 -14.74 -29.13 7.04
CA PHE A 392 -15.33 -28.28 6.01
C PHE A 392 -15.95 -29.11 4.88
N CYS A 393 -15.31 -30.20 4.48
CA CYS A 393 -15.78 -31.08 3.40
C CYS A 393 -16.93 -32.03 3.82
N GLN A 394 -17.20 -32.17 5.11
CA GLN A 394 -18.33 -33.03 5.56
C GLN A 394 -19.65 -32.54 4.99
N GLY A 395 -20.39 -33.48 4.40
CA GLY A 395 -21.71 -33.21 3.80
C GLY A 395 -21.68 -32.42 2.46
N LYS A 396 -20.49 -32.18 1.90
CA LYS A 396 -20.35 -31.53 0.58
C LYS A 396 -20.05 -32.55 -0.53
N THR A 397 -20.46 -32.25 -1.75
CA THR A 397 -20.11 -33.06 -2.92
C THR A 397 -18.62 -32.94 -3.25
N GLU A 398 -18.11 -33.93 -3.99
CA GLU A 398 -16.70 -33.90 -4.45
C GLU A 398 -16.37 -32.61 -5.23
N GLN A 399 -17.27 -32.19 -6.12
CA GLN A 399 -17.09 -30.96 -6.89
C GLN A 399 -17.03 -29.72 -5.98
N GLN A 400 -17.88 -29.65 -4.97
CA GLN A 400 -17.86 -28.58 -3.98
C GLN A 400 -16.52 -28.59 -3.20
N CYS A 401 -16.04 -29.77 -2.80
CA CYS A 401 -14.74 -29.89 -2.13
C CYS A 401 -13.60 -29.46 -3.06
N GLN A 402 -13.59 -29.89 -4.32
CA GLN A 402 -12.58 -29.45 -5.27
C GLN A 402 -12.54 -27.92 -5.45
N ASN A 403 -13.70 -27.28 -5.49
CA ASN A 403 -13.78 -25.83 -5.69
C ASN A 403 -13.48 -25.03 -4.41
N MET A 404 -13.96 -25.50 -3.25
CA MET A 404 -14.05 -24.68 -2.03
C MET A 404 -13.12 -25.11 -0.89
N ALA A 405 -12.69 -26.36 -0.85
CA ALA A 405 -11.89 -26.85 0.28
C ALA A 405 -10.58 -26.05 0.47
N PRO A 406 -10.15 -25.83 1.71
CA PRO A 406 -8.83 -25.25 2.02
C PRO A 406 -7.66 -26.04 1.43
N ILE A 407 -7.79 -27.35 1.31
CA ILE A 407 -6.78 -28.23 0.68
C ILE A 407 -7.40 -28.89 -0.54
N ALA A 408 -6.80 -28.68 -1.72
CA ALA A 408 -7.09 -29.41 -2.93
C ALA A 408 -5.87 -29.39 -3.86
N PHE A 409 -5.77 -30.38 -4.76
CA PHE A 409 -4.71 -30.50 -5.74
C PHE A 409 -3.28 -30.42 -5.14
N SER A 410 -3.08 -31.05 -3.98
CA SER A 410 -1.84 -31.03 -3.20
C SER A 410 -1.36 -29.61 -2.80
N GLN A 411 -2.31 -28.67 -2.68
CA GLN A 411 -2.05 -27.28 -2.29
C GLN A 411 -2.95 -26.84 -1.15
N VAL A 412 -2.41 -26.06 -0.23
CA VAL A 412 -3.15 -25.28 0.76
C VAL A 412 -3.54 -23.94 0.13
N ARG A 413 -4.83 -23.68 0.00
CA ARG A 413 -5.40 -22.49 -0.64
C ARG A 413 -5.79 -21.46 0.42
N MET A 414 -5.00 -20.42 0.55
CA MET A 414 -5.10 -19.48 1.68
C MET A 414 -6.41 -18.68 1.69
N ALA A 415 -6.88 -18.22 0.53
CA ALA A 415 -8.18 -17.57 0.43
C ALA A 415 -9.34 -18.50 0.81
N ASN A 416 -9.28 -19.79 0.40
CA ASN A 416 -10.28 -20.78 0.75
C ASN A 416 -10.30 -21.07 2.26
N LEU A 417 -9.12 -21.05 2.91
CA LEU A 417 -9.03 -21.16 4.36
C LEU A 417 -9.75 -19.99 5.05
N CYS A 418 -9.51 -18.77 4.60
CA CYS A 418 -10.23 -17.59 5.10
C CYS A 418 -11.74 -17.69 4.88
N LEU A 419 -12.16 -18.08 3.68
CA LEU A 419 -13.59 -18.24 3.35
C LEU A 419 -14.26 -19.35 4.16
N ALA A 420 -13.53 -20.41 4.51
CA ALA A 420 -14.06 -21.49 5.33
C ALA A 420 -14.31 -21.07 6.79
N VAL A 421 -13.44 -20.22 7.35
CA VAL A 421 -13.42 -19.89 8.79
C VAL A 421 -13.95 -18.50 9.09
N CYS A 422 -13.49 -17.44 8.42
CA CYS A 422 -13.85 -16.06 8.77
C CYS A 422 -15.34 -15.79 8.67
N ARG A 423 -15.87 -15.05 9.65
CA ARG A 423 -17.30 -14.67 9.67
C ARG A 423 -17.68 -13.75 8.51
N LYS A 424 -16.82 -12.75 8.21
CA LYS A 424 -17.02 -11.80 7.12
C LYS A 424 -15.78 -11.74 6.24
N VAL A 425 -16.03 -11.57 4.96
CA VAL A 425 -15.02 -11.35 3.91
C VAL A 425 -15.44 -10.11 3.13
N ASN A 426 -14.53 -9.21 2.82
CA ASN A 426 -14.89 -8.06 2.01
C ASN A 426 -14.05 -7.93 0.75
N GLY A 427 -14.71 -7.43 -0.31
CA GLY A 427 -14.05 -6.84 -1.45
C GLY A 427 -13.77 -5.36 -1.19
N VAL A 428 -12.94 -4.74 -2.04
CA VAL A 428 -12.37 -3.39 -1.84
C VAL A 428 -12.90 -2.33 -2.81
N SER A 429 -13.89 -2.70 -3.62
CA SER A 429 -14.76 -1.83 -4.44
C SER A 429 -16.07 -2.56 -4.72
N LEU A 430 -17.06 -1.85 -5.23
CA LEU A 430 -18.34 -2.46 -5.60
C LEU A 430 -18.14 -3.51 -6.70
N LEU A 431 -17.46 -3.13 -7.80
CA LEU A 431 -17.18 -4.03 -8.92
C LEU A 431 -16.38 -5.27 -8.45
N HIS A 432 -15.36 -5.06 -7.63
CA HIS A 432 -14.57 -6.16 -7.09
C HIS A 432 -15.45 -7.15 -6.31
N THR A 433 -16.30 -6.64 -5.45
CA THR A 433 -17.20 -7.50 -4.65
C THR A 433 -18.16 -8.29 -5.52
N GLU A 434 -18.69 -7.70 -6.59
CA GLU A 434 -19.52 -8.42 -7.57
C GLU A 434 -18.74 -9.53 -8.28
N ILE A 435 -17.49 -9.27 -8.66
CA ILE A 435 -16.62 -10.29 -9.27
C ILE A 435 -16.32 -11.42 -8.27
N LEU A 436 -16.07 -11.10 -7.00
CA LEU A 436 -15.89 -12.12 -5.97
C LEU A 436 -17.12 -13.00 -5.81
N LYS A 437 -18.32 -12.40 -5.75
CA LYS A 437 -19.59 -13.12 -5.55
C LYS A 437 -19.99 -13.98 -6.74
N ASN A 438 -19.79 -13.48 -7.95
CA ASN A 438 -20.34 -14.08 -9.15
C ASN A 438 -19.35 -14.99 -9.88
N ASN A 439 -18.03 -14.77 -9.67
CA ASN A 439 -16.97 -15.51 -10.37
C ASN A 439 -16.05 -16.24 -9.37
N LEU A 440 -15.15 -15.50 -8.70
CA LEU A 440 -14.01 -16.08 -7.99
C LEU A 440 -14.40 -16.96 -6.80
N PHE A 441 -15.42 -16.53 -6.03
CA PHE A 441 -15.93 -17.22 -4.84
C PHE A 441 -17.42 -17.54 -4.96
N ARG A 442 -17.89 -17.75 -6.19
CA ARG A 442 -19.29 -18.03 -6.50
C ARG A 442 -19.90 -19.14 -5.64
N ASP A 443 -19.22 -20.26 -5.51
CA ASP A 443 -19.72 -21.41 -4.76
C ASP A 443 -19.82 -21.11 -3.26
N PHE A 444 -18.88 -20.34 -2.71
CA PHE A 444 -18.99 -19.84 -1.33
C PHE A 444 -20.16 -18.88 -1.16
N ASN A 445 -20.36 -17.96 -2.12
CA ASN A 445 -21.47 -17.01 -2.06
C ASN A 445 -22.84 -17.70 -2.14
N GLN A 446 -22.95 -18.80 -2.88
CA GLN A 446 -24.17 -19.60 -2.93
C GLN A 446 -24.48 -20.26 -1.60
N LEU A 447 -23.46 -20.76 -0.87
CA LEU A 447 -23.64 -21.41 0.44
C LEU A 447 -23.76 -20.39 1.58
N TYR A 448 -23.12 -19.24 1.46
CA TYR A 448 -23.02 -18.23 2.50
C TYR A 448 -23.24 -16.81 1.90
N PRO A 449 -24.47 -16.47 1.46
CA PRO A 449 -24.75 -15.26 0.69
C PRO A 449 -24.41 -13.94 1.40
N ASP A 450 -24.44 -13.94 2.75
CA ASP A 450 -24.17 -12.76 3.58
C ASP A 450 -22.70 -12.63 4.02
N LYS A 451 -21.83 -13.56 3.60
CA LYS A 451 -20.42 -13.59 4.02
C LYS A 451 -19.60 -12.54 3.30
N ILE A 452 -19.79 -12.35 1.99
CA ILE A 452 -19.00 -11.44 1.15
C ILE A 452 -19.71 -10.10 1.04
N ILE A 453 -19.07 -9.04 1.51
CA ILE A 453 -19.63 -7.70 1.56
C ILE A 453 -18.70 -6.67 0.90
N PRO A 454 -19.21 -5.54 0.37
CA PRO A 454 -18.36 -4.46 -0.12
C PRO A 454 -17.94 -3.53 1.03
N VAL A 455 -16.66 -3.16 1.04
CA VAL A 455 -16.14 -1.99 1.74
C VAL A 455 -15.14 -1.34 0.80
N THR A 456 -15.58 -0.28 0.12
CA THR A 456 -14.73 0.44 -0.83
C THR A 456 -13.56 1.08 -0.11
N ASN A 457 -12.36 0.93 -0.67
CA ASN A 457 -11.14 1.54 -0.14
C ASN A 457 -11.27 3.06 0.01
N GLY A 458 -10.38 3.64 0.80
CA GLY A 458 -10.28 5.07 1.00
C GLY A 458 -8.84 5.49 1.31
N ILE A 459 -8.63 6.79 1.35
CA ILE A 459 -7.34 7.43 1.63
C ILE A 459 -7.49 8.46 2.74
N THR A 460 -6.45 8.68 3.53
CA THR A 460 -6.49 9.70 4.58
C THR A 460 -6.36 11.12 3.98
N PRO A 461 -7.33 12.02 4.23
CA PRO A 461 -7.24 13.40 3.79
C PRO A 461 -6.11 14.16 4.50
N ARG A 462 -5.71 13.74 5.70
CA ARG A 462 -4.64 14.37 6.48
C ARG A 462 -3.32 14.35 5.73
N ARG A 463 -2.90 13.21 5.18
CA ARG A 463 -1.69 13.14 4.37
C ARG A 463 -1.91 13.61 2.93
N TRP A 464 -3.00 13.16 2.27
CA TRP A 464 -3.15 13.32 0.81
C TRP A 464 -3.80 14.63 0.36
N LEU A 465 -4.28 15.44 1.32
CA LEU A 465 -4.78 16.80 1.07
C LEU A 465 -4.13 17.81 2.02
N LEU A 466 -4.35 17.67 3.34
CA LEU A 466 -3.88 18.65 4.32
C LEU A 466 -2.36 18.85 4.28
N GLN A 467 -1.59 17.75 4.29
CA GLN A 467 -0.12 17.78 4.27
C GLN A 467 0.45 18.00 2.88
N SER A 468 -0.07 17.29 1.85
CA SER A 468 0.52 17.32 0.50
C SER A 468 0.17 18.57 -0.30
N ASN A 469 -0.97 19.20 -0.01
CA ASN A 469 -1.49 20.38 -0.71
C ASN A 469 -2.01 21.47 0.26
N PRO A 470 -1.12 22.09 1.05
CA PRO A 470 -1.50 23.04 2.09
C PRO A 470 -2.23 24.27 1.55
N GLU A 471 -1.87 24.79 0.38
CA GLU A 471 -2.58 25.95 -0.21
C GLU A 471 -4.04 25.58 -0.55
N LEU A 472 -4.29 24.42 -1.15
CA LEU A 472 -5.66 23.95 -1.40
C LEU A 472 -6.43 23.73 -0.10
N SER A 473 -5.79 23.17 0.92
CA SER A 473 -6.39 22.98 2.25
C SER A 473 -6.77 24.30 2.91
N GLN A 474 -5.95 25.33 2.76
CA GLN A 474 -6.25 26.69 3.23
C GLN A 474 -7.43 27.31 2.46
N LEU A 475 -7.47 27.17 1.14
CA LEU A 475 -8.58 27.63 0.31
C LEU A 475 -9.90 26.95 0.72
N ILE A 476 -9.88 25.63 0.93
CA ILE A 476 -11.04 24.87 1.42
C ILE A 476 -11.49 25.38 2.79
N SER A 477 -10.57 25.50 3.73
CA SER A 477 -10.89 25.96 5.10
C SER A 477 -11.41 27.38 5.13
N GLY A 478 -10.81 28.29 4.35
CA GLY A 478 -11.26 29.67 4.21
C GLY A 478 -12.66 29.76 3.62
N THR A 479 -12.95 28.97 2.59
CA THR A 479 -14.27 28.94 1.92
C THR A 479 -15.36 28.34 2.80
N LEU A 480 -15.05 27.29 3.54
CA LEU A 480 -16.00 26.63 4.44
C LEU A 480 -16.13 27.33 5.81
N GLY A 481 -15.22 28.26 6.13
CA GLY A 481 -15.12 28.91 7.43
C GLY A 481 -14.71 28.00 8.57
N THR A 482 -14.20 26.81 8.28
CA THR A 482 -13.80 25.80 9.27
C THR A 482 -12.80 24.81 8.72
N SER A 483 -11.94 24.27 9.58
CA SER A 483 -11.03 23.14 9.26
C SER A 483 -11.56 21.77 9.72
N GLU A 484 -12.81 21.69 10.19
CA GLU A 484 -13.40 20.41 10.61
C GLU A 484 -13.57 19.41 9.48
N TRP A 485 -13.56 19.86 8.23
CA TRP A 485 -13.63 18.99 7.04
C TRP A 485 -12.52 17.92 7.02
N VAL A 486 -11.41 18.14 7.71
CA VAL A 486 -10.29 17.20 7.79
C VAL A 486 -10.70 15.87 8.43
N ASN A 487 -11.63 15.89 9.40
CA ASN A 487 -12.21 14.69 10.01
C ASN A 487 -13.67 14.45 9.58
N ASP A 488 -14.27 15.38 8.82
CA ASP A 488 -15.64 15.29 8.32
C ASP A 488 -15.66 15.66 6.82
N MET A 489 -15.03 14.78 6.00
CA MET A 489 -14.86 15.00 4.57
C MET A 489 -16.14 15.32 3.79
N PRO A 490 -17.35 14.82 4.13
CA PRO A 490 -18.58 15.23 3.46
C PRO A 490 -18.81 16.76 3.39
N ARG A 491 -18.21 17.54 4.27
CA ARG A 491 -18.31 19.01 4.25
C ARG A 491 -17.74 19.62 2.96
N ILE A 492 -16.72 19.01 2.34
CA ILE A 492 -16.11 19.55 1.11
C ILE A 492 -17.06 19.53 -0.08
N ALA A 493 -18.13 18.74 -0.05
CA ALA A 493 -19.15 18.77 -1.10
C ALA A 493 -19.74 20.17 -1.33
N ARG A 494 -19.75 21.02 -0.30
CA ARG A 494 -20.24 22.42 -0.40
C ARG A 494 -19.39 23.28 -1.35
N LEU A 495 -18.18 22.87 -1.69
CA LEU A 495 -17.32 23.58 -2.65
C LEU A 495 -17.94 23.63 -4.06
N GLU A 496 -18.87 22.72 -4.41
CA GLU A 496 -19.60 22.80 -5.67
C GLU A 496 -20.36 24.13 -5.85
N GLN A 497 -20.73 24.80 -4.76
CA GLN A 497 -21.37 26.11 -4.81
C GLN A 497 -20.46 27.20 -5.36
N GLN A 498 -19.14 26.97 -5.41
CA GLN A 498 -18.16 27.91 -5.95
C GLN A 498 -17.96 27.76 -7.45
N ILE A 499 -18.69 26.88 -8.13
CA ILE A 499 -18.50 26.57 -9.57
C ILE A 499 -18.69 27.78 -10.50
N THR A 500 -19.42 28.79 -10.06
CA THR A 500 -19.65 30.05 -10.78
C THR A 500 -18.82 31.21 -10.23
N SER A 501 -17.97 30.99 -9.23
CA SER A 501 -17.13 32.01 -8.61
C SER A 501 -15.80 32.13 -9.36
N ASP A 502 -15.65 33.11 -10.24
CA ASP A 502 -14.41 33.31 -10.97
C ASP A 502 -13.19 33.46 -10.07
N GLY A 503 -13.32 34.23 -8.98
CA GLY A 503 -12.20 34.41 -8.05
C GLY A 503 -11.78 33.12 -7.35
N PHE A 504 -12.71 32.20 -7.04
CA PHE A 504 -12.38 30.89 -6.50
C PHE A 504 -11.69 30.00 -7.53
N LEU A 505 -12.18 30.00 -8.76
CA LEU A 505 -11.61 29.22 -9.86
C LEU A 505 -10.21 29.72 -10.24
N ASP A 506 -9.97 31.04 -10.24
CA ASP A 506 -8.65 31.64 -10.48
C ASP A 506 -7.66 31.22 -9.39
N GLU A 507 -8.10 31.19 -8.14
CA GLU A 507 -7.28 30.76 -7.01
C GLU A 507 -6.94 29.27 -7.11
N LEU A 508 -7.88 28.44 -7.55
CA LEU A 508 -7.66 27.01 -7.78
C LEU A 508 -6.62 26.79 -8.90
N GLU A 509 -6.69 27.54 -9.99
CA GLU A 509 -5.69 27.52 -11.07
C GLU A 509 -4.31 27.95 -10.58
N ARG A 510 -4.25 29.03 -9.77
CA ARG A 510 -3.00 29.52 -9.16
C ARG A 510 -2.34 28.44 -8.29
N ILE A 511 -3.14 27.78 -7.42
CA ILE A 511 -2.65 26.71 -6.56
C ILE A 511 -2.13 25.52 -7.40
N LYS A 512 -2.84 25.13 -8.45
CA LYS A 512 -2.39 24.08 -9.36
C LYS A 512 -1.04 24.46 -9.99
N LYS A 513 -0.90 25.69 -10.47
CA LYS A 513 0.35 26.19 -11.03
C LYS A 513 1.50 26.14 -10.04
N ASN A 514 1.29 26.53 -8.78
CA ASN A 514 2.31 26.45 -7.74
C ASN A 514 2.75 24.99 -7.48
N ASN A 515 1.83 24.06 -7.45
CA ASN A 515 2.15 22.64 -7.30
C ASN A 515 2.96 22.11 -8.49
N LYS A 516 2.65 22.57 -9.72
CA LYS A 516 3.40 22.20 -10.94
C LYS A 516 4.82 22.78 -10.92
N LEU A 517 5.00 24.02 -10.45
CA LEU A 517 6.33 24.60 -10.23
C LEU A 517 7.14 23.79 -9.21
N ARG A 518 6.51 23.42 -8.08
CA ARG A 518 7.16 22.60 -7.05
C ARG A 518 7.59 21.23 -7.62
N LEU A 519 6.76 20.59 -8.43
CA LEU A 519 7.10 19.32 -9.07
C LEU A 519 8.20 19.50 -10.14
N ALA A 520 8.17 20.57 -10.92
CA ALA A 520 9.21 20.86 -11.91
C ALA A 520 10.59 21.02 -11.25
N GLU A 521 10.64 21.70 -10.12
CA GLU A 521 11.88 21.85 -9.34
C GLU A 521 12.32 20.51 -8.73
N TYR A 522 11.39 19.71 -8.20
CA TYR A 522 11.67 18.37 -7.70
C TYR A 522 12.30 17.49 -8.80
N ILE A 523 11.69 17.40 -9.98
CA ILE A 523 12.20 16.62 -11.12
C ILE A 523 13.57 17.11 -11.55
N LYS A 524 13.78 18.44 -11.60
CA LYS A 524 15.10 19.01 -11.94
C LYS A 524 16.18 18.61 -10.94
N ARG A 525 15.84 18.58 -9.66
CA ARG A 525 16.76 18.21 -8.57
C ARG A 525 17.07 16.70 -8.55
N THR A 526 16.08 15.85 -8.77
CA THR A 526 16.24 14.39 -8.63
C THR A 526 16.65 13.70 -9.92
N GLU A 527 16.07 14.10 -11.05
CA GLU A 527 16.29 13.46 -12.35
C GLU A 527 17.20 14.30 -13.28
N GLY A 528 17.51 15.54 -12.93
CA GLY A 528 18.29 16.47 -13.77
C GLY A 528 17.52 16.98 -15.01
N ILE A 529 16.22 16.71 -15.12
CA ILE A 529 15.39 17.04 -16.26
C ILE A 529 14.61 18.33 -16.00
N THR A 530 14.64 19.26 -16.96
CA THR A 530 13.81 20.47 -16.92
C THR A 530 12.49 20.20 -17.64
N VAL A 531 11.38 20.46 -16.97
CA VAL A 531 10.01 20.35 -17.50
C VAL A 531 9.34 21.73 -17.49
N ASP A 532 8.44 21.96 -18.46
CA ASP A 532 7.66 23.18 -18.56
C ASP A 532 6.42 23.09 -17.68
N PRO A 533 6.28 23.91 -16.61
CA PRO A 533 5.11 23.87 -15.75
C PRO A 533 3.82 24.39 -16.40
N ASP A 534 3.89 24.90 -17.64
CA ASP A 534 2.71 25.25 -18.44
C ASP A 534 2.21 24.10 -19.33
N SER A 535 3.00 23.04 -19.50
CA SER A 535 2.59 21.84 -20.22
C SER A 535 1.53 21.04 -19.42
N ILE A 536 0.75 20.20 -20.08
CA ILE A 536 -0.15 19.24 -19.41
C ILE A 536 0.69 18.25 -18.63
N PHE A 537 0.49 18.14 -17.32
CA PHE A 537 1.14 17.11 -16.50
C PHE A 537 0.27 15.86 -16.46
N ASP A 538 0.63 14.91 -17.32
CA ASP A 538 -0.01 13.60 -17.48
C ASP A 538 0.74 12.55 -16.66
N ILE A 539 0.08 11.96 -15.65
CA ILE A 539 0.78 11.21 -14.62
C ILE A 539 0.27 9.78 -14.53
N GLN A 540 1.21 8.83 -14.66
CA GLN A 540 0.98 7.41 -14.40
C GLN A 540 2.00 6.88 -13.38
N VAL A 541 1.75 7.09 -12.10
CA VAL A 541 2.62 6.64 -11.00
C VAL A 541 1.94 5.52 -10.21
N LYS A 542 2.42 4.31 -10.40
CA LYS A 542 1.91 3.07 -9.79
C LYS A 542 2.88 1.92 -10.04
N ARG A 543 2.80 0.84 -9.22
CA ARG A 543 3.58 -0.38 -9.46
C ARG A 543 3.49 -0.79 -10.93
N LEU A 544 4.61 -1.17 -11.55
CA LEU A 544 4.60 -1.60 -12.94
C LEU A 544 4.08 -3.04 -13.03
N HIS A 545 3.03 -3.20 -13.80
CA HIS A 545 2.40 -4.49 -14.07
C HIS A 545 1.67 -4.41 -15.42
N GLU A 546 1.68 -5.49 -16.18
CA GLU A 546 1.10 -5.52 -17.54
C GLU A 546 -0.38 -5.10 -17.55
N TYR A 547 -1.20 -5.55 -16.58
CA TYR A 547 -2.63 -5.21 -16.54
C TYR A 547 -2.91 -3.71 -16.29
N LYS A 548 -1.94 -2.96 -15.71
CA LYS A 548 -2.03 -1.50 -15.50
C LYS A 548 -1.78 -0.71 -16.77
N ARG A 549 -1.32 -1.39 -17.79
CA ARG A 549 -1.18 -0.95 -19.17
C ARG A 549 -0.32 0.30 -19.37
N GLN A 550 0.79 0.45 -18.62
CA GLN A 550 1.78 1.48 -18.95
C GLN A 550 2.22 1.37 -20.41
N LEU A 551 2.26 0.14 -20.95
CA LEU A 551 2.55 -0.09 -22.38
C LEU A 551 1.58 0.66 -23.29
N LEU A 552 0.26 0.65 -23.03
CA LEU A 552 -0.74 1.39 -23.81
C LEU A 552 -0.45 2.90 -23.81
N ASN A 553 -0.11 3.47 -22.66
CA ASN A 553 0.26 4.89 -22.55
C ASN A 553 1.50 5.21 -23.40
N VAL A 554 2.53 4.37 -23.34
CA VAL A 554 3.76 4.57 -24.15
C VAL A 554 3.49 4.43 -25.64
N LEU A 555 2.63 3.51 -26.09
CA LEU A 555 2.20 3.42 -27.47
C LEU A 555 1.50 4.71 -27.92
N HIS A 556 0.69 5.33 -27.07
CA HIS A 556 0.08 6.63 -27.36
C HIS A 556 1.13 7.76 -27.46
N ILE A 557 2.12 7.80 -26.57
CA ILE A 557 3.22 8.78 -26.68
C ILE A 557 3.98 8.63 -28.01
N LEU A 558 4.24 7.41 -28.44
CA LEU A 558 4.84 7.13 -29.76
C LEU A 558 3.92 7.59 -30.92
N HIS A 559 2.61 7.44 -30.76
CA HIS A 559 1.64 7.97 -31.74
C HIS A 559 1.77 9.49 -31.84
N LEU A 560 1.76 10.24 -30.74
CA LEU A 560 1.96 11.69 -30.73
C LEU A 560 3.31 12.09 -31.35
N TYR A 561 4.37 11.35 -31.06
CA TYR A 561 5.68 11.55 -31.69
C TYR A 561 5.62 11.46 -33.19
N PHE A 562 4.97 10.44 -33.74
CA PHE A 562 4.83 10.28 -35.18
C PHE A 562 3.88 11.29 -35.80
N ASP A 563 2.84 11.69 -35.11
CA ASP A 563 1.92 12.73 -35.58
C ASP A 563 2.65 14.07 -35.75
N ILE A 564 3.48 14.45 -34.80
CA ILE A 564 4.29 15.67 -34.91
C ILE A 564 5.33 15.53 -36.01
N THR A 565 6.06 14.41 -36.04
CA THR A 565 7.25 14.31 -36.89
C THR A 565 6.96 13.92 -38.35
N GLN A 566 5.88 13.20 -38.60
CA GLN A 566 5.52 12.72 -39.94
C GLN A 566 4.27 13.39 -40.53
N ASN A 567 3.28 13.69 -39.70
CA ASN A 567 2.02 14.26 -40.15
C ASN A 567 1.94 15.78 -39.95
N GLY A 568 2.89 16.39 -39.22
CA GLY A 568 2.93 17.83 -38.92
C GLY A 568 1.79 18.31 -38.01
N VAL A 569 1.18 17.41 -37.22
CA VAL A 569 0.09 17.76 -36.28
C VAL A 569 0.67 18.58 -35.14
N GLN A 570 -0.04 19.63 -34.74
CA GLN A 570 0.31 20.44 -33.61
C GLN A 570 -0.48 19.99 -32.40
N HIS A 571 0.25 19.64 -31.32
CA HIS A 571 -0.30 19.29 -30.02
C HIS A 571 0.03 20.34 -28.96
N LYS A 572 -0.78 20.42 -27.91
CA LYS A 572 -0.41 21.19 -26.71
C LYS A 572 0.82 20.59 -26.08
N LYS A 573 1.59 21.40 -25.35
CA LYS A 573 2.76 20.90 -24.62
C LYS A 573 2.33 19.86 -23.59
N HIS A 574 2.97 18.70 -23.61
CA HIS A 574 2.69 17.57 -22.73
C HIS A 574 3.95 17.10 -21.98
N THR A 575 3.81 16.88 -20.70
CA THR A 575 4.83 16.21 -19.87
C THR A 575 4.22 14.95 -19.27
N PHE A 576 4.63 13.80 -19.82
CA PHE A 576 4.25 12.48 -19.32
C PHE A 576 5.20 12.09 -18.19
N ILE A 577 4.64 11.81 -17.00
CA ILE A 577 5.40 11.50 -15.81
C ILE A 577 5.07 10.10 -15.34
N PHE A 578 6.06 9.21 -15.40
CA PHE A 578 6.00 7.85 -14.89
C PHE A 578 6.78 7.72 -13.59
N GLY A 579 6.32 6.82 -12.73
CA GLY A 579 7.05 6.40 -11.55
C GLY A 579 6.56 5.02 -11.16
N ALA A 580 7.46 4.03 -11.18
CA ALA A 580 7.07 2.63 -11.04
C ALA A 580 8.24 1.77 -10.61
N LYS A 581 8.00 0.82 -9.71
CA LYS A 581 8.93 -0.28 -9.41
C LYS A 581 8.40 -1.56 -10.02
N ALA A 582 9.25 -2.30 -10.75
CA ALA A 582 8.97 -3.64 -11.24
C ALA A 582 9.48 -4.68 -10.23
N SER A 583 8.76 -5.79 -10.04
CA SER A 583 9.30 -6.91 -9.27
C SER A 583 10.59 -7.44 -9.91
N PRO A 584 11.61 -7.84 -9.13
CA PRO A 584 12.93 -8.18 -9.66
C PRO A 584 12.94 -9.24 -10.77
N GLY A 585 12.10 -10.28 -10.65
CA GLY A 585 11.95 -11.35 -11.64
C GLY A 585 10.97 -11.05 -12.77
N TYR A 586 10.33 -9.88 -12.81
CA TYR A 586 9.27 -9.59 -13.78
C TYR A 586 9.84 -8.95 -15.06
N VAL A 587 10.28 -9.79 -15.99
CA VAL A 587 10.98 -9.38 -17.23
C VAL A 587 10.16 -8.37 -18.04
N ARG A 588 8.86 -8.61 -18.28
CA ARG A 588 8.00 -7.71 -19.09
C ARG A 588 7.85 -6.33 -18.45
N ALA A 589 7.71 -6.30 -17.13
CA ALA A 589 7.65 -5.04 -16.41
C ALA A 589 8.97 -4.24 -16.58
N LYS A 590 10.13 -4.89 -16.45
CA LYS A 590 11.43 -4.26 -16.68
C LYS A 590 11.62 -3.77 -18.12
N GLN A 591 11.18 -4.55 -19.10
CA GLN A 591 11.18 -4.13 -20.51
C GLN A 591 10.30 -2.90 -20.76
N THR A 592 9.17 -2.79 -20.08
CA THR A 592 8.30 -1.61 -20.17
C THR A 592 8.99 -0.37 -19.57
N ILE A 593 9.75 -0.49 -18.49
CA ILE A 593 10.59 0.62 -17.97
C ILE A 593 11.60 1.04 -19.02
N SER A 594 12.32 0.07 -19.63
CA SER A 594 13.29 0.37 -20.69
C SER A 594 12.63 1.04 -21.90
N LEU A 595 11.41 0.66 -22.23
CA LEU A 595 10.63 1.30 -23.30
C LEU A 595 10.31 2.77 -22.96
N ILE A 596 9.85 3.06 -21.73
CA ILE A 596 9.57 4.43 -21.28
C ILE A 596 10.83 5.29 -21.40
N CYS A 597 11.97 4.80 -20.92
CA CYS A 597 13.25 5.51 -21.00
C CYS A 597 13.70 5.73 -22.45
N SER A 598 13.56 4.71 -23.32
CA SER A 598 13.91 4.83 -24.75
C SER A 598 13.05 5.84 -25.49
N VAL A 599 11.75 5.91 -25.18
CA VAL A 599 10.84 6.91 -25.75
C VAL A 599 11.18 8.31 -25.21
N ALA A 600 11.57 8.44 -23.95
CA ALA A 600 12.05 9.69 -23.37
C ALA A 600 13.27 10.24 -24.13
N ASP A 601 14.24 9.38 -24.44
CA ASP A 601 15.41 9.71 -25.24
C ASP A 601 15.04 10.11 -26.66
N LEU A 602 14.15 9.34 -27.32
CA LEU A 602 13.69 9.61 -28.70
C LEU A 602 13.03 10.98 -28.80
N VAL A 603 12.07 11.26 -27.93
CA VAL A 603 11.31 12.52 -27.91
C VAL A 603 12.24 13.72 -27.61
N SER A 604 13.19 13.56 -26.72
CA SER A 604 14.12 14.63 -26.31
C SER A 604 15.19 14.92 -27.36
N ALA A 605 15.58 13.92 -28.15
CA ALA A 605 16.59 14.08 -29.20
C ALA A 605 16.08 14.75 -30.48
N ASP A 606 14.77 14.65 -30.78
CA ASP A 606 14.19 15.22 -31.99
C ASP A 606 13.82 16.70 -31.78
N PRO A 607 14.38 17.66 -32.57
CA PRO A 607 14.07 19.08 -32.45
C PRO A 607 12.59 19.43 -32.68
N ARG A 608 11.82 18.56 -33.37
CA ARG A 608 10.40 18.80 -33.65
C ARG A 608 9.49 18.50 -32.47
N THR A 609 9.96 17.61 -31.56
CA THR A 609 9.15 17.13 -30.42
C THR A 609 9.64 17.60 -29.05
N ARG A 610 10.94 17.85 -28.87
CA ARG A 610 11.55 18.13 -27.56
C ARG A 610 10.94 19.29 -26.78
N ASP A 611 10.33 20.27 -27.49
CA ASP A 611 9.72 21.47 -26.89
C ASP A 611 8.18 21.30 -26.74
N VAL A 612 7.61 20.23 -27.27
CA VAL A 612 6.17 19.91 -27.23
C VAL A 612 5.90 18.70 -26.31
N LEU A 613 6.68 17.65 -26.45
CA LEU A 613 6.54 16.45 -25.66
C LEU A 613 7.74 16.29 -24.71
N LYS A 614 7.45 15.88 -23.48
CA LYS A 614 8.47 15.49 -22.49
C LYS A 614 8.03 14.18 -21.83
N VAL A 615 8.94 13.25 -21.68
CA VAL A 615 8.71 12.01 -20.94
C VAL A 615 9.72 11.95 -19.79
N VAL A 616 9.22 11.73 -18.58
CA VAL A 616 10.03 11.67 -17.35
C VAL A 616 9.71 10.35 -16.63
N PHE A 617 10.75 9.62 -16.28
CA PHE A 617 10.64 8.50 -15.34
C PHE A 617 11.23 8.94 -14.01
N VAL A 618 10.39 9.04 -12.97
CA VAL A 618 10.83 9.39 -11.61
C VAL A 618 11.30 8.11 -10.92
N GLU A 619 12.60 8.08 -10.60
CA GLU A 619 13.22 6.95 -9.91
C GLU A 619 12.67 6.78 -8.50
N ASN A 620 12.71 5.55 -8.03
CA ASN A 620 12.43 5.18 -6.64
C ASN A 620 11.10 5.74 -6.09
N TYR A 621 10.04 5.74 -6.93
CA TYR A 621 8.74 6.26 -6.54
C TYR A 621 8.26 5.69 -5.20
N GLY A 622 7.93 6.58 -4.26
CA GLY A 622 7.49 6.28 -2.90
C GLY A 622 6.48 7.29 -2.37
N VAL A 623 6.23 7.30 -1.06
CA VAL A 623 5.25 8.21 -0.45
C VAL A 623 5.69 9.66 -0.55
N SER A 624 6.96 9.95 -0.27
CA SER A 624 7.50 11.31 -0.31
C SER A 624 7.42 11.93 -1.71
N SER A 625 7.79 11.19 -2.76
CA SER A 625 7.64 11.65 -4.14
C SER A 625 6.18 11.82 -4.54
N ALA A 626 5.29 10.89 -4.11
CA ALA A 626 3.86 10.97 -4.37
C ALA A 626 3.21 12.25 -3.81
N GLN A 627 3.66 12.75 -2.64
CA GLN A 627 3.14 13.97 -2.03
C GLN A 627 3.45 15.24 -2.84
N VAL A 628 4.47 15.20 -3.70
CA VAL A 628 4.81 16.30 -4.62
C VAL A 628 4.15 16.10 -5.99
N ILE A 629 4.12 14.85 -6.48
CA ILE A 629 3.61 14.50 -7.81
C ILE A 629 2.09 14.68 -7.90
N ILE A 630 1.35 14.15 -6.92
CA ILE A 630 -0.11 14.07 -7.00
C ILE A 630 -0.79 15.45 -7.05
N PRO A 631 -0.44 16.44 -6.21
CA PRO A 631 -1.06 17.77 -6.28
C PRO A 631 -0.83 18.52 -7.60
N ALA A 632 0.28 18.20 -8.28
CA ALA A 632 0.68 18.84 -9.52
C ALA A 632 0.01 18.23 -10.77
N SER A 633 -0.67 17.10 -10.65
CA SER A 633 -1.26 16.39 -11.79
C SER A 633 -2.42 17.15 -12.43
N ASP A 634 -2.42 17.23 -13.75
CA ASP A 634 -3.57 17.64 -14.54
C ASP A 634 -4.39 16.42 -14.97
N ILE A 635 -3.74 15.39 -15.52
CA ILE A 635 -4.35 14.13 -15.96
C ILE A 635 -3.83 12.98 -15.09
N SER A 636 -4.75 12.17 -14.60
CA SER A 636 -4.49 10.95 -13.85
C SER A 636 -4.79 9.73 -14.71
N GLN A 637 -3.76 8.93 -15.04
CA GLN A 637 -3.89 7.72 -15.85
C GLN A 637 -4.33 6.51 -15.02
N GLN A 638 -5.58 6.08 -15.19
CA GLN A 638 -6.19 4.94 -14.48
C GLN A 638 -6.73 3.92 -15.49
N ILE A 639 -5.82 3.43 -16.32
CA ILE A 639 -6.08 2.73 -17.60
C ILE A 639 -5.92 1.21 -17.52
N SER A 640 -6.08 0.59 -16.36
CA SER A 640 -6.07 -0.87 -16.23
C SER A 640 -7.11 -1.52 -17.14
N LEU A 641 -6.88 -2.77 -17.55
CA LEU A 641 -7.91 -3.51 -18.28
C LEU A 641 -9.08 -3.81 -17.32
N ALA A 642 -10.31 -3.50 -17.75
CA ALA A 642 -11.50 -3.65 -16.93
C ALA A 642 -11.65 -5.08 -16.38
N GLY A 643 -11.95 -5.20 -15.08
CA GLY A 643 -12.03 -6.44 -14.35
C GLY A 643 -10.67 -6.98 -13.85
N LYS A 644 -9.61 -6.15 -13.81
CA LYS A 644 -8.28 -6.55 -13.33
C LYS A 644 -7.79 -5.78 -12.11
N GLU A 645 -8.12 -4.49 -11.96
CA GLU A 645 -7.82 -3.71 -10.77
C GLU A 645 -8.94 -3.88 -9.73
N ALA A 646 -8.64 -4.39 -8.56
CA ALA A 646 -9.65 -4.61 -7.51
C ALA A 646 -10.26 -3.29 -7.00
N SER A 647 -9.46 -2.26 -6.86
CA SER A 647 -9.90 -0.92 -6.44
C SER A 647 -9.03 0.18 -7.04
N GLY A 648 -7.72 0.14 -6.78
CA GLY A 648 -6.88 1.31 -6.89
C GLY A 648 -7.12 2.28 -5.72
N THR A 649 -6.07 3.04 -5.36
CA THR A 649 -6.17 4.16 -4.41
C THR A 649 -5.45 5.39 -4.93
N GLY A 650 -4.66 5.25 -5.99
CA GLY A 650 -4.06 6.38 -6.69
C GLY A 650 -5.10 7.31 -7.28
N ASN A 651 -6.10 6.74 -7.98
CA ASN A 651 -7.24 7.46 -8.52
C ASN A 651 -7.91 8.40 -7.49
N MET A 652 -8.14 7.91 -6.27
CA MET A 652 -8.75 8.68 -5.18
C MET A 652 -7.89 9.91 -4.77
N LYS A 653 -6.57 9.72 -4.70
CA LYS A 653 -5.61 10.78 -4.34
C LYS A 653 -5.57 11.88 -5.41
N PHE A 654 -5.53 11.49 -6.68
CA PHE A 654 -5.56 12.41 -7.80
C PHE A 654 -6.88 13.18 -7.87
N MET A 655 -8.01 12.50 -7.72
CA MET A 655 -9.34 13.11 -7.65
C MET A 655 -9.42 14.17 -6.53
N MET A 656 -8.93 13.83 -5.33
CA MET A 656 -8.92 14.72 -4.15
C MET A 656 -8.06 15.97 -4.37
N ASN A 657 -7.09 15.93 -5.28
CA ASN A 657 -6.21 17.04 -5.66
C ASN A 657 -6.62 17.69 -7.00
N GLY A 658 -7.80 17.36 -7.51
CA GLY A 658 -8.39 18.01 -8.69
C GLY A 658 -7.78 17.63 -10.03
N ALA A 659 -7.07 16.49 -10.11
CA ALA A 659 -6.67 15.93 -11.40
C ALA A 659 -7.87 15.26 -12.08
N LEU A 660 -8.00 15.41 -13.41
CA LEU A 660 -9.03 14.72 -14.16
C LEU A 660 -8.54 13.32 -14.55
N THR A 661 -9.38 12.33 -14.35
CA THR A 661 -9.02 10.93 -14.64
C THR A 661 -9.32 10.59 -16.08
N VAL A 662 -8.32 10.07 -16.81
CA VAL A 662 -8.52 9.24 -18.00
C VAL A 662 -8.43 7.79 -17.56
N GLY A 663 -9.48 7.02 -17.74
CA GLY A 663 -9.56 5.68 -17.16
C GLY A 663 -10.57 4.76 -17.82
N THR A 664 -10.59 3.53 -17.35
CA THR A 664 -11.53 2.47 -17.73
C THR A 664 -12.54 2.23 -16.63
N MET A 665 -13.63 1.54 -16.95
CA MET A 665 -14.65 1.10 -15.99
C MET A 665 -14.13 -0.10 -15.17
N ASP A 666 -13.10 0.15 -14.35
CA ASP A 666 -12.41 -0.85 -13.54
C ASP A 666 -12.18 -0.36 -12.10
N GLY A 667 -12.17 -1.27 -11.15
CA GLY A 667 -11.95 -0.97 -9.73
C GLY A 667 -12.83 0.16 -9.21
N ALA A 668 -12.24 1.07 -8.44
CA ALA A 668 -12.96 2.23 -7.87
C ALA A 668 -13.25 3.34 -8.90
N ASN A 669 -12.76 3.24 -10.15
CA ASN A 669 -13.16 4.18 -11.20
C ASN A 669 -14.67 4.07 -11.46
N VAL A 670 -15.29 2.92 -11.22
CA VAL A 670 -16.74 2.74 -11.35
C VAL A 670 -17.49 3.62 -10.35
N GLU A 671 -17.05 3.65 -9.09
CA GLU A 671 -17.62 4.54 -8.09
C GLU A 671 -17.30 6.00 -8.38
N MET A 672 -16.09 6.31 -8.89
CA MET A 672 -15.75 7.68 -9.31
C MET A 672 -16.67 8.15 -10.43
N HIS A 673 -16.87 7.35 -11.48
CA HIS A 673 -17.78 7.68 -12.58
C HIS A 673 -19.21 7.91 -12.08
N ARG A 674 -19.69 7.06 -11.17
CA ARG A 674 -21.02 7.22 -10.58
C ARG A 674 -21.16 8.53 -9.79
N LEU A 675 -20.12 8.94 -9.06
CA LEU A 675 -20.10 10.17 -8.29
C LEU A 675 -19.95 11.42 -9.18
N LEU A 676 -19.10 11.35 -10.20
CA LEU A 676 -18.74 12.49 -11.03
C LEU A 676 -19.73 12.73 -12.16
N GLY A 677 -20.42 11.67 -12.65
CA GLY A 677 -21.16 11.69 -13.90
C GLY A 677 -20.22 11.62 -15.12
N GLU A 678 -20.79 11.45 -16.30
CA GLU A 678 -20.04 11.24 -17.54
C GLU A 678 -19.16 12.43 -17.91
N ASP A 679 -19.58 13.66 -17.57
CA ASP A 679 -18.91 14.88 -18.01
C ASP A 679 -17.61 15.20 -17.25
N ASN A 680 -17.37 14.64 -16.07
CA ASN A 680 -16.28 15.04 -15.17
C ASN A 680 -15.15 14.01 -15.05
N ILE A 681 -15.16 13.02 -15.93
CA ILE A 681 -14.17 11.94 -16.04
C ILE A 681 -14.11 11.48 -17.51
N PHE A 682 -12.95 11.11 -18.02
CA PHE A 682 -12.78 10.60 -19.37
C PHE A 682 -12.70 9.07 -19.34
N ILE A 683 -13.80 8.40 -19.69
CA ILE A 683 -13.88 6.93 -19.72
C ILE A 683 -13.67 6.43 -21.15
N PHE A 684 -12.89 5.37 -21.32
CA PHE A 684 -12.64 4.71 -22.58
C PHE A 684 -12.61 3.19 -22.43
N GLY A 685 -12.62 2.51 -23.57
CA GLY A 685 -12.44 1.06 -23.65
C GLY A 685 -13.67 0.27 -23.18
N MET A 686 -13.44 -1.02 -22.98
CA MET A 686 -14.47 -2.00 -22.65
C MET A 686 -14.76 -2.06 -21.15
N ASN A 687 -15.96 -2.45 -20.79
CA ASN A 687 -16.31 -2.88 -19.44
C ASN A 687 -15.88 -4.35 -19.19
N ALA A 688 -15.97 -4.83 -17.94
CA ALA A 688 -15.51 -6.18 -17.56
C ALA A 688 -16.25 -7.33 -18.27
N GLN A 689 -17.53 -7.13 -18.63
CA GLN A 689 -18.33 -8.14 -19.37
C GLN A 689 -17.88 -8.21 -20.82
N GLU A 690 -17.68 -7.08 -21.46
CA GLU A 690 -17.17 -6.98 -22.84
C GLU A 690 -15.77 -7.58 -22.96
N VAL A 691 -14.88 -7.33 -21.98
CA VAL A 691 -13.55 -7.98 -21.91
C VAL A 691 -13.70 -9.51 -21.89
N SER A 692 -14.59 -10.02 -21.05
CA SER A 692 -14.83 -11.46 -20.96
C SER A 692 -15.40 -12.01 -22.28
N GLY A 693 -16.28 -11.27 -22.95
CA GLY A 693 -16.81 -11.62 -24.27
C GLY A 693 -15.74 -11.69 -25.36
N VAL A 694 -14.79 -10.74 -25.37
CA VAL A 694 -13.67 -10.71 -26.32
C VAL A 694 -12.77 -11.95 -26.14
N TYR A 695 -12.44 -12.31 -24.91
CA TYR A 695 -11.65 -13.52 -24.65
C TYR A 695 -12.41 -14.81 -25.06
N ALA A 696 -13.69 -14.88 -24.77
CA ALA A 696 -14.53 -16.03 -25.14
C ALA A 696 -14.68 -16.18 -26.67
N ALA A 697 -14.71 -15.09 -27.41
CA ALA A 697 -14.80 -15.08 -28.88
C ALA A 697 -13.46 -15.39 -29.56
N GLY A 698 -12.35 -15.37 -28.82
CA GLY A 698 -11.00 -15.56 -29.39
C GLY A 698 -10.41 -14.26 -29.92
N TYR A 699 -9.69 -13.56 -29.11
CA TYR A 699 -9.01 -12.31 -29.45
C TYR A 699 -7.86 -12.51 -30.42
N ASN A 700 -7.84 -11.72 -31.52
CA ASN A 700 -6.75 -11.71 -32.49
C ASN A 700 -6.16 -10.31 -32.62
N PRO A 701 -4.99 -9.99 -32.01
CA PRO A 701 -4.39 -8.66 -32.06
C PRO A 701 -3.91 -8.25 -33.47
N GLN A 702 -3.68 -9.23 -34.39
CA GLN A 702 -3.28 -8.95 -35.75
C GLN A 702 -4.34 -8.17 -36.54
N GLU A 703 -5.63 -8.31 -36.22
CA GLU A 703 -6.72 -7.57 -36.85
C GLU A 703 -6.61 -6.08 -36.57
N TYR A 704 -6.35 -5.70 -35.31
CA TYR A 704 -6.17 -4.30 -34.90
C TYR A 704 -4.88 -3.71 -35.46
N TYR A 705 -3.78 -4.46 -35.42
CA TYR A 705 -2.51 -4.07 -36.00
C TYR A 705 -2.63 -3.82 -37.50
N ASN A 706 -3.33 -4.67 -38.25
CA ASN A 706 -3.52 -4.50 -39.70
C ASN A 706 -4.58 -3.46 -40.05
N GLY A 707 -5.55 -3.22 -39.17
CA GLY A 707 -6.69 -2.31 -39.41
C GLY A 707 -6.39 -0.83 -39.15
N ASP A 708 -5.40 -0.51 -38.29
CA ASP A 708 -5.06 0.88 -37.95
C ASP A 708 -3.60 1.20 -38.28
N ILE A 709 -3.41 2.14 -39.21
CA ILE A 709 -2.06 2.56 -39.64
C ILE A 709 -1.25 3.22 -38.55
N ARG A 710 -1.92 3.92 -37.61
CA ARG A 710 -1.28 4.53 -36.43
C ARG A 710 -0.72 3.45 -35.54
N LEU A 711 -1.53 2.44 -35.24
CA LEU A 711 -1.17 1.32 -34.39
C LEU A 711 -0.05 0.48 -35.00
N ARG A 712 -0.12 0.21 -36.32
CA ARG A 712 0.94 -0.50 -37.04
C ARG A 712 2.28 0.22 -36.87
N ARG A 713 2.31 1.52 -37.11
CA ARG A 713 3.53 2.35 -37.03
C ARG A 713 4.17 2.30 -35.63
N VAL A 714 3.36 2.47 -34.56
CA VAL A 714 3.89 2.46 -33.19
C VAL A 714 4.37 1.07 -32.77
N VAL A 715 3.70 0.00 -33.20
CA VAL A 715 4.11 -1.39 -32.94
C VAL A 715 5.36 -1.76 -33.72
N ASP A 716 5.48 -1.31 -34.99
CA ASP A 716 6.69 -1.53 -35.80
C ASP A 716 7.91 -0.85 -35.20
N ALA A 717 7.77 0.37 -34.67
CA ALA A 717 8.83 1.14 -34.03
C ALA A 717 9.46 0.42 -32.84
N LEU A 718 8.77 -0.53 -32.20
CA LEU A 718 9.35 -1.35 -31.13
C LEU A 718 10.51 -2.22 -31.60
N ALA A 719 10.59 -2.54 -32.92
CA ALA A 719 11.55 -3.54 -33.41
C ALA A 719 12.29 -3.14 -34.70
N ASP A 720 12.04 -1.94 -35.28
CA ASP A 720 12.66 -1.48 -36.54
C ASP A 720 13.97 -0.69 -36.33
N GLY A 721 14.42 -0.52 -35.08
CA GLY A 721 15.61 0.25 -34.74
C GLY A 721 15.33 1.72 -34.37
N THR A 722 14.08 2.17 -34.36
CA THR A 722 13.69 3.52 -33.88
C THR A 722 14.00 3.70 -32.40
N LEU A 723 13.79 2.65 -31.61
CA LEU A 723 13.99 2.65 -30.17
C LEU A 723 15.26 1.87 -29.76
N LYS A 724 15.87 2.32 -28.67
CA LYS A 724 17.07 1.68 -28.09
C LYS A 724 16.70 0.71 -26.98
N GLY A 725 17.61 -0.22 -26.66
CA GLY A 725 17.45 -1.13 -25.54
C GLY A 725 16.68 -2.41 -25.86
N PRO A 726 16.36 -3.24 -24.84
CA PRO A 726 15.80 -4.59 -25.01
C PRO A 726 14.27 -4.58 -25.23
N VAL A 727 13.78 -3.73 -26.13
CA VAL A 727 12.32 -3.48 -26.32
C VAL A 727 11.71 -4.25 -27.50
N ALA A 728 12.53 -4.78 -28.43
CA ALA A 728 12.06 -5.42 -29.66
C ALA A 728 11.14 -6.64 -29.42
N SER A 729 11.35 -7.38 -28.33
CA SER A 729 10.49 -8.51 -27.98
C SER A 729 9.06 -8.12 -27.59
N LEU A 730 8.80 -6.85 -27.27
CA LEU A 730 7.45 -6.36 -26.99
C LEU A 730 6.56 -6.40 -28.24
N LYS A 731 7.12 -6.27 -29.46
CA LYS A 731 6.36 -6.47 -30.69
C LYS A 731 5.87 -7.92 -30.81
N ALA A 732 6.74 -8.89 -30.57
CA ALA A 732 6.36 -10.31 -30.58
C ALA A 732 5.34 -10.64 -29.49
N TYR A 733 5.48 -10.07 -28.31
CA TYR A 733 4.51 -10.18 -27.20
C TYR A 733 3.13 -9.66 -27.60
N LEU A 734 3.05 -8.49 -28.24
CA LEU A 734 1.78 -7.91 -28.68
C LEU A 734 1.14 -8.70 -29.82
N LEU A 735 1.91 -9.21 -30.78
CA LEU A 735 1.36 -9.80 -32.00
C LEU A 735 1.31 -11.34 -32.01
N ASN A 736 2.26 -12.00 -31.33
CA ASN A 736 2.46 -13.44 -31.42
C ASN A 736 2.43 -14.16 -30.06
N GLY A 737 2.41 -13.41 -28.95
CA GLY A 737 2.29 -13.94 -27.60
C GLY A 737 3.59 -14.39 -26.92
N ASP A 738 4.70 -14.50 -27.62
CA ASP A 738 6.04 -14.85 -27.08
C ASP A 738 6.00 -15.92 -25.95
N GLY A 739 5.36 -17.07 -26.26
CA GLY A 739 5.18 -18.19 -25.33
C GLY A 739 3.89 -18.15 -24.47
N GLY A 740 3.01 -17.16 -24.67
CA GLY A 740 1.71 -17.02 -24.03
C GLY A 740 0.62 -16.53 -25.01
N TYR A 741 -0.42 -15.91 -24.47
CA TYR A 741 -1.43 -15.24 -25.27
C TYR A 741 -0.86 -13.91 -25.80
N ALA A 742 -1.14 -13.60 -27.08
CA ALA A 742 -0.77 -12.33 -27.68
C ALA A 742 -1.61 -11.21 -27.08
N ASP A 743 -0.98 -10.07 -26.73
CA ASP A 743 -1.62 -8.91 -26.13
C ASP A 743 -2.66 -9.27 -25.04
N PRO A 744 -2.27 -10.00 -23.98
CA PRO A 744 -3.21 -10.56 -23.01
C PRO A 744 -3.99 -9.50 -22.23
N TYR A 745 -3.62 -8.22 -22.35
CA TYR A 745 -4.31 -7.10 -21.71
C TYR A 745 -4.95 -6.13 -22.71
N LEU A 746 -5.21 -6.59 -23.94
CA LEU A 746 -6.01 -5.91 -24.96
C LEU A 746 -5.56 -4.45 -25.23
N CYS A 747 -4.25 -4.17 -25.19
CA CYS A 747 -3.71 -2.85 -25.45
C CYS A 747 -4.02 -2.39 -26.88
N LEU A 748 -3.89 -3.30 -27.86
CA LEU A 748 -4.13 -2.95 -29.27
C LEU A 748 -5.61 -2.69 -29.55
N LYS A 749 -6.51 -3.42 -28.89
CA LYS A 749 -7.95 -3.23 -29.04
C LYS A 749 -8.42 -1.89 -28.48
N ASP A 750 -7.92 -1.48 -27.33
CA ASP A 750 -8.36 -0.25 -26.66
C ASP A 750 -7.59 1.00 -27.13
N PHE A 751 -6.59 0.86 -28.01
CA PHE A 751 -5.70 1.93 -28.42
C PHE A 751 -6.46 3.13 -29.01
N ASP A 752 -7.38 2.90 -29.96
CA ASP A 752 -8.14 3.95 -30.62
C ASP A 752 -9.03 4.72 -29.64
N SER A 753 -9.78 3.99 -28.80
CA SER A 753 -10.66 4.62 -27.79
C SER A 753 -9.85 5.40 -26.74
N TYR A 754 -8.65 4.92 -26.38
CA TYR A 754 -7.75 5.63 -25.49
C TYR A 754 -7.22 6.93 -26.14
N ALA A 755 -6.76 6.86 -27.38
CA ALA A 755 -6.30 8.03 -28.12
C ALA A 755 -7.40 9.10 -28.21
N CYS A 756 -8.64 8.71 -28.54
CA CYS A 756 -9.79 9.63 -28.58
C CYS A 756 -10.07 10.30 -27.21
N ALA A 757 -9.97 9.54 -26.10
CA ALA A 757 -10.15 10.11 -24.76
C ALA A 757 -9.04 11.12 -24.41
N MET A 758 -7.81 10.84 -24.82
CA MET A 758 -6.68 11.76 -24.64
C MET A 758 -6.83 13.04 -25.47
N GLU A 759 -7.27 12.93 -26.71
CA GLU A 759 -7.58 14.10 -27.57
C GLU A 759 -8.67 14.99 -26.97
N GLN A 760 -9.72 14.40 -26.38
CA GLN A 760 -10.77 15.14 -25.68
C GLN A 760 -10.22 15.88 -24.47
N ALA A 761 -9.36 15.23 -23.66
CA ALA A 761 -8.72 15.84 -22.51
C ALA A 761 -7.79 16.98 -22.93
N GLU A 762 -6.96 16.79 -23.97
CA GLU A 762 -6.08 17.82 -24.53
C GLU A 762 -6.86 19.02 -25.06
N ALA A 763 -7.93 18.80 -25.81
CA ALA A 763 -8.77 19.86 -26.34
C ALA A 763 -9.36 20.75 -25.24
N LEU A 764 -9.79 20.15 -24.14
CA LEU A 764 -10.43 20.86 -23.02
C LEU A 764 -9.43 21.56 -22.09
N TYR A 765 -8.19 21.14 -22.04
CA TYR A 765 -7.18 21.65 -21.12
C TYR A 765 -6.95 23.15 -21.28
N GLY A 766 -6.84 23.87 -20.15
CA GLY A 766 -6.65 25.32 -20.10
C GLY A 766 -7.93 26.14 -20.30
N SER A 767 -9.08 25.49 -20.50
CA SER A 767 -10.39 26.17 -20.50
C SER A 767 -10.94 26.32 -19.08
N ARG A 768 -11.86 27.29 -18.92
CA ARG A 768 -12.58 27.44 -17.62
C ARG A 768 -13.39 26.19 -17.26
N GLU A 769 -13.85 25.45 -18.25
CA GLU A 769 -14.57 24.19 -18.04
C GLU A 769 -13.67 23.11 -17.42
N TRP A 770 -12.40 23.08 -17.79
CA TRP A 770 -11.41 22.21 -17.13
C TRP A 770 -11.33 22.48 -15.64
N THR A 771 -11.23 23.75 -15.25
CA THR A 771 -11.14 24.15 -13.84
C THR A 771 -12.39 23.82 -13.05
N LYS A 772 -13.59 23.98 -13.66
CA LYS A 772 -14.87 23.56 -13.06
C LYS A 772 -14.91 22.05 -12.83
N LYS A 773 -14.47 21.24 -13.80
CA LYS A 773 -14.40 19.79 -13.63
C LYS A 773 -13.40 19.39 -12.54
N SER A 774 -12.27 20.09 -12.42
CA SER A 774 -11.32 19.92 -11.33
C SER A 774 -11.96 20.19 -9.97
N LEU A 775 -12.71 21.28 -9.83
CA LEU A 775 -13.46 21.61 -8.62
C LEU A 775 -14.49 20.53 -8.24
N ILE A 776 -15.25 20.03 -9.23
CA ILE A 776 -16.23 18.94 -9.01
C ILE A 776 -15.53 17.67 -8.51
N ASN A 777 -14.36 17.33 -9.08
CA ASN A 777 -13.56 16.20 -8.62
C ASN A 777 -13.15 16.36 -7.15
N ILE A 778 -12.62 17.52 -6.76
CA ILE A 778 -12.26 17.82 -5.38
C ILE A 778 -13.49 17.69 -4.48
N ALA A 779 -14.59 18.39 -4.82
CA ALA A 779 -15.77 18.44 -3.98
C ALA A 779 -16.41 17.06 -3.77
N ARG A 780 -16.41 16.18 -4.76
CA ARG A 780 -17.01 14.83 -4.68
C ARG A 780 -16.04 13.76 -4.17
N SER A 781 -14.78 14.09 -3.93
CA SER A 781 -13.77 13.14 -3.44
C SER A 781 -14.00 12.70 -1.99
N TRP A 782 -14.87 13.34 -1.24
CA TRP A 782 -15.19 13.02 0.16
C TRP A 782 -15.53 11.55 0.39
N TYR A 783 -16.19 10.91 -0.58
CA TYR A 783 -16.57 9.50 -0.51
C TYR A 783 -15.34 8.58 -0.34
N PHE A 784 -14.20 8.96 -0.85
CA PHE A 784 -12.97 8.19 -0.79
C PHE A 784 -12.11 8.48 0.45
N SER A 785 -12.68 9.07 1.49
CA SER A 785 -12.02 9.16 2.80
C SER A 785 -11.84 7.78 3.42
N SER A 786 -10.65 7.49 3.96
CA SER A 786 -10.43 6.27 4.75
C SER A 786 -11.22 6.28 6.06
N ASP A 787 -11.64 7.45 6.56
CA ASP A 787 -12.52 7.54 7.74
C ASP A 787 -13.89 6.92 7.43
N ARG A 788 -14.46 7.18 6.25
CA ARG A 788 -15.67 6.50 5.78
C ARG A 788 -15.46 4.98 5.70
N SER A 789 -14.34 4.53 5.10
CA SER A 789 -14.04 3.10 5.00
C SER A 789 -13.95 2.44 6.38
N ILE A 790 -13.22 3.05 7.32
CA ILE A 790 -13.10 2.55 8.70
C ILE A 790 -14.45 2.55 9.42
N GLY A 791 -15.28 3.57 9.20
CA GLY A 791 -16.66 3.61 9.73
C GLY A 791 -17.46 2.41 9.26
N GLU A 792 -17.41 2.08 7.96
CA GLU A 792 -18.10 0.92 7.39
C GLU A 792 -17.54 -0.42 7.91
N TYR A 793 -16.21 -0.57 8.01
CA TYR A 793 -15.62 -1.75 8.65
C TYR A 793 -16.08 -1.90 10.09
N ASN A 794 -16.08 -0.81 10.84
CA ASN A 794 -16.49 -0.84 12.24
C ASN A 794 -17.96 -1.25 12.41
N GLU A 795 -18.85 -0.65 11.63
CA GLU A 795 -20.29 -0.96 11.65
C GLU A 795 -20.59 -2.39 11.21
N LYS A 796 -19.97 -2.84 10.10
CA LYS A 796 -20.33 -4.11 9.46
C LYS A 796 -19.57 -5.32 10.01
N ILE A 797 -18.39 -5.11 10.64
CA ILE A 797 -17.45 -6.19 10.96
C ILE A 797 -16.95 -6.14 12.42
N TRP A 798 -16.31 -5.02 12.84
CA TRP A 798 -15.50 -5.03 14.07
C TRP A 798 -16.27 -4.69 15.34
N ASN A 799 -17.20 -3.75 15.27
CA ASN A 799 -17.97 -3.25 16.41
C ASN A 799 -17.08 -2.76 17.57
N LEU A 800 -16.11 -1.88 17.24
CA LEU A 800 -15.24 -1.20 18.21
C LEU A 800 -15.96 0.01 18.81
N LYS A 801 -15.62 0.32 20.06
CA LYS A 801 -16.06 1.56 20.74
C LYS A 801 -14.87 2.53 20.82
N GLN A 802 -15.16 3.82 20.70
CA GLN A 802 -14.16 4.88 20.91
C GLN A 802 -13.61 4.86 22.34
N LEU A 803 -12.31 5.22 22.47
CA LEU A 803 -11.61 5.33 23.74
C LEU A 803 -11.98 6.60 24.51
#